data_750ea53e347af5aecaa31fa677c3dfb2
#
_entry.id   750ea53e347af5aecaa31fa677c3dfb2
#
_cell.length_a   1.000
_cell.length_b   1.000
_cell.length_c   1.000
_cell.angle_alpha   90.00
_cell.angle_beta   90.00
_cell.angle_gamma   90.00
#
_symmetry.space_group_name_H-M   'P 1'
#
loop_
_entity.id
_entity.type
_entity.pdbx_description
1 polymer ?
#
loop_
_entity_poly.entity_id
_entity_poly.type
_entity_poly.pdbx_seq_one_letter_code
_entity_poly.pdbx_strand_id
1 'polypeptide(L)'
;MDILLQVNPFSSVCGFICHHPCESECRRKEIDSPVSLRQLKRFVVEHTKEHRVQSRKKAASTTGKKVAIIGSGPSGLAAAKDLALLGHQVTVFEKQQVLGGMLANAIPRYRLPLDALHEDIADILASGVEARTGCEVGKDLPFDQLRSDYDAVLISVGLAESSSLPIPGVESKGVLLGIPFLWDTANGFAPEIGDRVLIVGGGNVAIDVARTAKRLGPSTVYMACLESRKEMPAWKWEIEEAEEEGIVIMNSWGPKAILHQDGKTCGIEFKRCTRVFDENRRFSPQYDESEITTVEVDSVILTIGQRANLEFIKGTPVAVDGGRLVFDRETLKTSEAGVFASGEVITGPGSAVQAVATGHNAARVIDHYLKTGEVMKLEPTTLETIGELPKKTADKAKKFDRVEVGLSAAAERVKDFAPIERAYTESEALAEARRCLACATGAVLDPKALCAGCLTCVRVCPFGVATVDQTAFMPAQECLTCGLCAAECPAAGIRLGRFATNNMKEGINLILEKMDVSRISRPFVVSYCCLYETTSRKYLRPQTEKEIEESGILRIMAPCVGRLGSLDLLAPFELGADKVMVIACKEHGCFYTGAEELLGRRIKGVRQFLDELKVGQNNLLFFPTTGSAEESWPQLWEEARKAAAQADAAQSGS
;
A
#
# COMPACT_ATOMS: atom_id res chain seq x y z
N MET A 1 3.64 8.82 -5.87
CA MET A 1 2.91 9.39 -4.72
C MET A 1 1.45 9.70 -5.05
N ASP A 2 1.15 10.41 -6.12
CA ASP A 2 -0.22 10.83 -6.46
C ASP A 2 -1.23 9.68 -6.54
N ILE A 3 -0.84 8.56 -7.14
CA ILE A 3 -1.68 7.34 -7.20
C ILE A 3 -2.01 6.82 -5.80
N LEU A 4 -1.03 6.82 -4.88
CA LEU A 4 -1.25 6.38 -3.50
C LEU A 4 -2.23 7.30 -2.78
N LEU A 5 -2.06 8.62 -2.89
CA LEU A 5 -2.91 9.61 -2.23
C LEU A 5 -4.36 9.65 -2.75
N GLN A 6 -4.58 9.25 -4.01
CA GLN A 6 -5.92 9.15 -4.59
C GLN A 6 -6.76 8.03 -3.95
N VAL A 7 -6.12 6.92 -3.57
CA VAL A 7 -6.82 5.71 -3.10
C VAL A 7 -6.60 5.42 -1.61
N ASN A 8 -5.64 6.06 -0.96
CA ASN A 8 -5.35 5.81 0.44
C ASN A 8 -4.86 7.08 1.14
N PRO A 9 -5.73 7.77 1.90
CA PRO A 9 -5.35 8.96 2.66
C PRO A 9 -4.37 8.68 3.80
N PHE A 10 -4.25 7.42 4.23
CA PHE A 10 -3.34 6.94 5.27
C PHE A 10 -2.14 6.18 4.69
N SER A 11 -1.52 6.74 3.65
CA SER A 11 -0.41 6.07 2.94
C SER A 11 0.82 5.89 3.83
N SER A 12 1.15 6.84 4.71
CA SER A 12 2.25 6.73 5.68
C SER A 12 1.93 5.67 6.72
N VAL A 13 0.78 5.79 7.40
CA VAL A 13 0.30 4.81 8.38
C VAL A 13 0.31 3.40 7.82
N CYS A 14 -0.27 3.18 6.64
CA CYS A 14 -0.32 1.87 6.02
C CYS A 14 1.06 1.34 5.61
N GLY A 15 2.05 2.20 5.39
CA GLY A 15 3.45 1.81 5.20
C GLY A 15 4.02 1.09 6.41
N PHE A 16 3.59 1.45 7.63
CA PHE A 16 4.06 0.85 8.87
C PHE A 16 3.20 -0.34 9.33
N ILE A 17 1.88 -0.20 9.37
CA ILE A 17 1.01 -1.16 10.09
C ILE A 17 0.10 -2.01 9.21
N CYS A 18 0.08 -1.83 7.88
CA CYS A 18 -0.77 -2.64 7.02
C CYS A 18 -0.34 -4.12 7.04
N HIS A 19 -1.30 -5.02 7.26
CA HIS A 19 -1.08 -6.47 7.19
C HIS A 19 -0.90 -7.01 5.76
N HIS A 20 -0.74 -6.13 4.78
CA HIS A 20 -0.38 -6.37 3.37
C HIS A 20 -1.13 -7.52 2.66
N PRO A 21 -2.47 -7.59 2.67
CA PRO A 21 -3.23 -8.65 2.00
C PRO A 21 -2.98 -8.68 0.48
N CYS A 22 -2.55 -7.56 -0.11
CA CYS A 22 -2.15 -7.49 -1.51
C CYS A 22 -0.89 -8.33 -1.83
N GLU A 23 -0.04 -8.65 -0.83
CA GLU A 23 1.12 -9.51 -1.02
C GLU A 23 0.71 -10.98 -1.08
N SER A 24 -0.29 -11.41 -0.29
CA SER A 24 -0.83 -12.78 -0.39
C SER A 24 -1.50 -13.06 -1.74
N GLU A 25 -2.00 -12.04 -2.42
CA GLU A 25 -2.57 -12.16 -3.77
C GLU A 25 -1.56 -11.88 -4.90
N CYS A 26 -0.32 -11.54 -4.55
CA CYS A 26 0.72 -11.27 -5.54
C CYS A 26 1.15 -12.54 -6.27
N ARG A 27 0.96 -12.59 -7.60
CA ARG A 27 1.32 -13.75 -8.44
C ARG A 27 2.81 -14.07 -8.45
N ARG A 28 3.66 -13.13 -8.04
CA ARG A 28 5.09 -13.41 -7.90
C ARG A 28 5.37 -14.57 -6.93
N LYS A 29 4.47 -14.82 -5.95
CA LYS A 29 4.54 -15.96 -5.03
C LYS A 29 4.62 -17.32 -5.72
N GLU A 30 4.11 -17.42 -6.96
CA GLU A 30 4.11 -18.65 -7.76
C GLU A 30 5.47 -18.93 -8.42
N ILE A 31 6.38 -17.95 -8.42
CA ILE A 31 7.73 -18.06 -8.99
C ILE A 31 8.77 -18.22 -7.88
N ASP A 32 8.73 -17.34 -6.90
CA ASP A 32 9.63 -17.30 -5.75
C ASP A 32 8.91 -16.80 -4.48
N SER A 33 8.78 -15.49 -4.26
CA SER A 33 8.09 -14.89 -3.12
C SER A 33 7.30 -13.66 -3.57
N PRO A 34 6.21 -13.28 -2.91
CA PRO A 34 5.47 -12.07 -3.26
C PRO A 34 6.36 -10.83 -3.18
N VAL A 35 6.04 -9.80 -3.96
CA VAL A 35 6.73 -8.51 -3.88
C VAL A 35 6.36 -7.81 -2.57
N SER A 36 7.33 -7.23 -1.86
CA SER A 36 7.13 -6.47 -0.61
C SER A 36 6.43 -5.13 -0.87
N LEU A 37 5.14 -5.18 -1.18
CA LEU A 37 4.36 -3.99 -1.57
C LEU A 37 4.22 -2.98 -0.43
N ARG A 38 4.11 -3.43 0.82
CA ARG A 38 4.03 -2.54 1.99
C ARG A 38 5.31 -1.72 2.12
N GLN A 39 6.47 -2.35 2.03
CA GLN A 39 7.76 -1.68 2.14
C GLN A 39 8.05 -0.75 0.98
N LEU A 40 7.70 -1.14 -0.24
CA LEU A 40 7.80 -0.25 -1.41
C LEU A 40 6.91 0.99 -1.28
N LYS A 41 5.69 0.84 -0.77
CA LYS A 41 4.81 1.99 -0.47
C LYS A 41 5.42 2.90 0.59
N ARG A 42 5.94 2.33 1.69
CA ARG A 42 6.62 3.08 2.74
C ARG A 42 7.81 3.86 2.18
N PHE A 43 8.67 3.20 1.39
CA PHE A 43 9.79 3.86 0.73
C PHE A 43 9.34 5.06 -0.12
N VAL A 44 8.31 4.90 -0.96
CA VAL A 44 7.79 5.99 -1.78
C VAL A 44 7.33 7.16 -0.92
N VAL A 45 6.55 6.90 0.14
CA VAL A 45 6.03 7.95 1.02
C VAL A 45 7.16 8.72 1.71
N GLU A 46 8.14 8.01 2.28
CA GLU A 46 9.27 8.63 3.00
C GLU A 46 10.17 9.47 2.09
N HIS A 47 10.29 9.10 0.80
CA HIS A 47 11.17 9.78 -0.15
C HIS A 47 10.47 10.83 -1.04
N THR A 48 9.17 11.04 -0.90
CA THR A 48 8.41 12.00 -1.72
C THR A 48 7.64 13.04 -0.89
N LYS A 49 8.13 13.36 0.29
CA LYS A 49 7.46 14.28 1.24
C LYS A 49 7.18 15.66 0.65
N GLU A 50 8.16 16.26 -0.04
CA GLU A 50 8.00 17.58 -0.67
C GLU A 50 6.92 17.54 -1.77
N HIS A 51 6.97 16.55 -2.65
CA HIS A 51 5.97 16.35 -3.70
C HIS A 51 4.57 16.15 -3.10
N ARG A 52 4.46 15.42 -2.00
CA ARG A 52 3.23 15.20 -1.27
C ARG A 52 2.55 16.51 -0.85
N VAL A 53 3.33 17.45 -0.27
CA VAL A 53 2.82 18.76 0.14
C VAL A 53 2.33 19.57 -1.05
N GLN A 54 3.06 19.53 -2.17
CA GLN A 54 2.69 20.23 -3.41
C GLN A 54 1.44 19.64 -4.07
N SER A 55 1.17 18.35 -3.86
CA SER A 55 0.03 17.62 -4.42
C SER A 55 -1.28 17.78 -3.63
N ARG A 56 -1.30 18.56 -2.54
CA ARG A 56 -2.50 18.81 -1.73
C ARG A 56 -3.58 19.49 -2.57
N LYS A 57 -4.79 18.94 -2.53
CA LYS A 57 -5.93 19.42 -3.31
C LYS A 57 -7.04 19.91 -2.41
N LYS A 58 -7.79 20.89 -2.90
CA LYS A 58 -9.07 21.33 -2.36
C LYS A 58 -10.12 21.25 -3.45
N ALA A 59 -11.40 21.21 -3.07
CA ALA A 59 -12.49 21.28 -4.04
C ALA A 59 -12.41 22.60 -4.83
N ALA A 60 -12.72 22.52 -6.13
CA ALA A 60 -12.78 23.68 -7.01
C ALA A 60 -14.01 24.56 -6.73
N SER A 61 -15.10 23.98 -6.20
CA SER A 61 -16.35 24.68 -5.86
C SER A 61 -17.01 24.03 -4.66
N THR A 62 -17.84 24.81 -3.95
CA THR A 62 -18.66 24.29 -2.85
C THR A 62 -20.02 23.85 -3.32
N THR A 63 -20.55 22.78 -2.72
CA THR A 63 -21.94 22.31 -2.92
C THR A 63 -22.93 23.01 -2.01
N GLY A 64 -22.45 23.74 -0.98
CA GLY A 64 -23.27 24.32 0.08
C GLY A 64 -23.83 23.31 1.10
N LYS A 65 -23.58 22.00 0.91
CA LYS A 65 -24.04 20.94 1.81
C LYS A 65 -23.06 20.73 2.96
N LYS A 66 -23.60 20.45 4.16
CA LYS A 66 -22.86 20.25 5.40
C LYS A 66 -22.93 18.80 5.85
N VAL A 67 -21.79 18.22 6.19
CA VAL A 67 -21.69 16.84 6.71
C VAL A 67 -20.99 16.84 8.07
N ALA A 68 -21.64 16.24 9.07
CA ALA A 68 -21.03 15.95 10.35
C ALA A 68 -20.50 14.53 10.37
N ILE A 69 -19.27 14.34 10.87
CA ILE A 69 -18.67 13.02 11.06
C ILE A 69 -18.32 12.85 12.54
N ILE A 70 -18.84 11.80 13.17
CA ILE A 70 -18.61 11.49 14.58
C ILE A 70 -17.50 10.43 14.67
N GLY A 71 -16.33 10.84 15.13
CA GLY A 71 -15.13 10.02 15.24
C GLY A 71 -14.09 10.27 14.14
N SER A 72 -12.86 10.49 14.56
CA SER A 72 -11.70 10.79 13.71
C SER A 72 -10.81 9.57 13.42
N GLY A 73 -11.34 8.35 13.54
CA GLY A 73 -10.64 7.15 13.13
C GLY A 73 -10.40 7.09 11.61
N PRO A 74 -9.64 6.09 11.12
CA PRO A 74 -9.28 6.01 9.69
C PRO A 74 -10.50 6.03 8.75
N SER A 75 -11.63 5.46 9.15
CA SER A 75 -12.86 5.49 8.35
C SER A 75 -13.46 6.90 8.26
N GLY A 76 -13.63 7.57 9.42
CA GLY A 76 -14.20 8.92 9.46
C GLY A 76 -13.35 9.94 8.72
N LEU A 77 -12.03 9.91 8.90
CA LEU A 77 -11.11 10.82 8.21
C LEU A 77 -10.99 10.53 6.70
N ALA A 78 -11.07 9.27 6.26
CA ALA A 78 -11.12 8.94 4.84
C ALA A 78 -12.39 9.49 4.18
N ALA A 79 -13.55 9.29 4.83
CA ALA A 79 -14.81 9.86 4.38
C ALA A 79 -14.77 11.41 4.36
N ALA A 80 -14.17 12.02 5.39
CA ALA A 80 -14.03 13.46 5.49
C ALA A 80 -13.26 14.05 4.30
N LYS A 81 -12.11 13.45 3.97
CA LYS A 81 -11.30 13.88 2.83
C LYS A 81 -12.08 13.81 1.52
N ASP A 82 -12.71 12.67 1.24
CA ASP A 82 -13.44 12.48 -0.02
C ASP A 82 -14.60 13.47 -0.15
N LEU A 83 -15.39 13.63 0.90
CA LEU A 83 -16.52 14.57 0.91
C LEU A 83 -16.05 16.02 0.77
N ALA A 84 -14.94 16.40 1.42
CA ALA A 84 -14.36 17.73 1.28
C ALA A 84 -13.87 17.98 -0.16
N LEU A 85 -13.22 16.99 -0.79
CA LEU A 85 -12.79 17.09 -2.20
C LEU A 85 -13.96 17.14 -3.19
N LEU A 86 -15.13 16.59 -2.83
CA LEU A 86 -16.38 16.71 -3.58
C LEU A 86 -17.09 18.06 -3.38
N GLY A 87 -16.56 18.93 -2.52
CA GLY A 87 -17.04 20.29 -2.28
C GLY A 87 -18.03 20.46 -1.14
N HIS A 88 -18.23 19.43 -0.30
CA HIS A 88 -19.06 19.53 0.88
C HIS A 88 -18.32 20.21 2.04
N GLN A 89 -19.05 20.89 2.92
CA GLN A 89 -18.53 21.43 4.17
C GLN A 89 -18.52 20.31 5.22
N VAL A 90 -17.33 19.82 5.58
CA VAL A 90 -17.19 18.65 6.45
C VAL A 90 -16.62 19.07 7.80
N THR A 91 -17.31 18.70 8.87
CA THR A 91 -16.84 18.86 10.25
C THR A 91 -16.72 17.48 10.92
N VAL A 92 -15.52 17.16 11.39
CA VAL A 92 -15.24 15.95 12.17
C VAL A 92 -15.27 16.29 13.66
N PHE A 93 -16.08 15.58 14.42
CA PHE A 93 -16.19 15.68 15.87
C PHE A 93 -15.43 14.54 16.54
N GLU A 94 -14.45 14.87 17.36
CA GLU A 94 -13.60 13.90 18.05
C GLU A 94 -13.60 14.18 19.55
N LYS A 95 -13.95 13.16 20.36
CA LYS A 95 -13.98 13.30 21.82
C LYS A 95 -12.60 13.49 22.44
N GLN A 96 -11.56 13.01 21.78
CA GLN A 96 -10.19 13.14 22.24
C GLN A 96 -9.56 14.45 21.77
N GLN A 97 -8.45 14.85 22.41
CA GLN A 97 -7.71 16.05 22.01
C GLN A 97 -6.91 15.85 20.73
N VAL A 98 -6.71 14.60 20.30
CA VAL A 98 -5.94 14.23 19.12
C VAL A 98 -6.78 13.46 18.11
N LEU A 99 -6.54 13.71 16.82
CA LEU A 99 -7.19 13.00 15.72
C LEU A 99 -6.49 11.67 15.43
N GLY A 100 -7.20 10.73 14.83
CA GLY A 100 -6.66 9.45 14.35
C GLY A 100 -7.27 8.23 15.03
N GLY A 101 -8.12 8.40 16.03
CA GLY A 101 -8.77 7.30 16.75
C GLY A 101 -7.77 6.29 17.32
N MET A 102 -7.94 5.00 17.04
CA MET A 102 -7.05 3.94 17.53
C MET A 102 -5.61 4.07 17.01
N LEU A 103 -5.40 4.66 15.83
CA LEU A 103 -4.04 4.90 15.27
C LEU A 103 -3.23 5.85 16.17
N ALA A 104 -3.89 6.84 16.74
CA ALA A 104 -3.26 7.79 17.65
C ALA A 104 -3.11 7.25 19.06
N ASN A 105 -4.06 6.43 19.50
CA ASN A 105 -4.26 6.19 20.93
C ASN A 105 -4.03 4.75 21.39
N ALA A 106 -3.96 3.76 20.48
CA ALA A 106 -3.81 2.37 20.88
C ALA A 106 -2.73 1.61 20.12
N ILE A 107 -2.39 2.02 18.88
CA ILE A 107 -1.26 1.40 18.17
C ILE A 107 0.05 1.85 18.84
N PRO A 108 0.90 0.91 19.29
CA PRO A 108 2.16 1.24 19.95
C PRO A 108 3.13 2.03 19.05
N ARG A 109 3.90 2.95 19.64
CA ARG A 109 4.81 3.84 18.90
C ARG A 109 5.93 3.11 18.19
N TYR A 110 6.38 1.97 18.71
CA TYR A 110 7.37 1.14 18.03
C TYR A 110 6.86 0.52 16.70
N ARG A 111 5.52 0.47 16.51
CA ARG A 111 4.87 0.04 15.26
C ARG A 111 4.49 1.22 14.39
N LEU A 112 3.94 2.28 14.97
CA LEU A 112 3.44 3.46 14.26
C LEU A 112 4.00 4.74 14.88
N PRO A 113 5.05 5.34 14.29
CA PRO A 113 5.52 6.66 14.68
C PRO A 113 4.44 7.72 14.51
N LEU A 114 4.34 8.64 15.47
CA LEU A 114 3.34 9.73 15.42
C LEU A 114 3.50 10.62 14.18
N ASP A 115 4.73 10.89 13.76
CA ASP A 115 5.00 11.74 12.60
C ASP A 115 4.33 11.19 11.33
N ALA A 116 4.35 9.86 11.13
CA ALA A 116 3.68 9.23 10.01
C ALA A 116 2.16 9.43 10.03
N LEU A 117 1.55 9.38 11.22
CA LEU A 117 0.13 9.66 11.40
C LEU A 117 -0.19 11.15 11.19
N HIS A 118 0.62 12.03 11.76
CA HIS A 118 0.43 13.49 11.64
C HIS A 118 0.56 13.97 10.20
N GLU A 119 1.48 13.40 9.43
CA GLU A 119 1.62 13.68 7.99
C GLU A 119 0.33 13.33 7.21
N ASP A 120 -0.25 12.15 7.47
CA ASP A 120 -1.48 11.72 6.81
C ASP A 120 -2.68 12.61 7.22
N ILE A 121 -2.81 12.93 8.52
CA ILE A 121 -3.87 13.81 9.03
C ILE A 121 -3.73 15.23 8.47
N ALA A 122 -2.53 15.77 8.38
CA ALA A 122 -2.29 17.10 7.83
C ALA A 122 -2.75 17.21 6.36
N ASP A 123 -2.57 16.14 5.58
CA ASP A 123 -3.06 16.11 4.19
C ASP A 123 -4.59 16.04 4.11
N ILE A 124 -5.21 15.31 5.03
CA ILE A 124 -6.67 15.23 5.12
C ILE A 124 -7.24 16.61 5.47
N LEU A 125 -6.71 17.27 6.49
CA LEU A 125 -7.15 18.60 6.90
C LEU A 125 -6.90 19.65 5.81
N ALA A 126 -5.82 19.53 5.06
CA ALA A 126 -5.50 20.41 3.94
C ALA A 126 -6.54 20.37 2.80
N SER A 127 -7.37 19.32 2.73
CA SER A 127 -8.49 19.25 1.77
C SER A 127 -9.67 20.18 2.11
N GLY A 128 -9.65 20.79 3.30
CA GLY A 128 -10.70 21.70 3.76
C GLY A 128 -11.61 21.12 4.86
N VAL A 129 -11.22 20.00 5.46
CA VAL A 129 -11.92 19.39 6.59
C VAL A 129 -11.73 20.25 7.85
N GLU A 130 -12.82 20.62 8.51
CA GLU A 130 -12.82 21.17 9.86
C GLU A 130 -12.78 20.02 10.88
N ALA A 131 -11.97 20.14 11.93
CA ALA A 131 -11.93 19.18 13.01
C ALA A 131 -12.16 19.86 14.36
N ARG A 132 -13.07 19.31 15.17
CA ARG A 132 -13.38 19.74 16.53
C ARG A 132 -12.99 18.63 17.49
N THR A 133 -11.81 18.77 18.06
CA THR A 133 -11.27 17.84 19.07
C THR A 133 -11.75 18.23 20.48
N GLY A 134 -11.74 17.28 21.43
CA GLY A 134 -12.24 17.48 22.77
C GLY A 134 -13.75 17.72 22.82
N CYS A 135 -14.49 17.29 21.80
CA CYS A 135 -15.93 17.46 21.68
C CYS A 135 -16.63 16.09 21.67
N GLU A 136 -17.21 15.69 22.77
CA GLU A 136 -17.93 14.42 22.91
C GLU A 136 -19.41 14.60 22.53
N VAL A 137 -19.80 14.02 21.39
CA VAL A 137 -21.21 14.01 20.95
C VAL A 137 -22.03 13.19 21.96
N GLY A 138 -23.17 13.72 22.34
CA GLY A 138 -24.04 13.18 23.41
C GLY A 138 -23.77 13.78 24.79
N LYS A 139 -22.63 14.45 24.97
CA LYS A 139 -22.29 15.13 26.22
C LYS A 139 -22.11 16.64 26.05
N ASP A 140 -21.14 17.03 25.21
CA ASP A 140 -20.83 18.43 24.92
C ASP A 140 -21.71 19.01 23.82
N LEU A 141 -22.15 18.14 22.89
CA LEU A 141 -22.99 18.47 21.75
C LEU A 141 -24.07 17.39 21.59
N PRO A 142 -25.37 17.73 21.73
CA PRO A 142 -26.47 16.78 21.56
C PRO A 142 -26.48 16.21 20.13
N PHE A 143 -26.74 14.90 19.97
CA PHE A 143 -26.83 14.25 18.68
C PHE A 143 -27.95 14.85 17.79
N ASP A 144 -29.10 15.20 18.39
CA ASP A 144 -30.21 15.81 17.65
C ASP A 144 -29.85 17.20 17.11
N GLN A 145 -28.95 17.93 17.74
CA GLN A 145 -28.43 19.19 17.23
C GLN A 145 -27.61 18.96 15.95
N LEU A 146 -26.76 17.93 15.92
CA LEU A 146 -26.05 17.59 14.68
C LEU A 146 -27.00 17.26 13.53
N ARG A 147 -28.08 16.53 13.83
CA ARG A 147 -29.10 16.19 12.83
C ARG A 147 -29.85 17.42 12.28
N SER A 148 -29.99 18.47 13.07
CA SER A 148 -30.63 19.71 12.64
C SER A 148 -29.70 20.66 11.88
N ASP A 149 -28.41 20.69 12.25
CA ASP A 149 -27.44 21.65 11.75
C ASP A 149 -26.70 21.17 10.49
N TYR A 150 -26.77 19.85 10.19
CA TYR A 150 -26.08 19.22 9.06
C TYR A 150 -27.03 18.46 8.14
N ASP A 151 -26.75 18.47 6.84
CA ASP A 151 -27.56 17.78 5.82
C ASP A 151 -27.37 16.25 5.88
N ALA A 152 -26.24 15.76 6.40
CA ALA A 152 -25.98 14.35 6.68
C ALA A 152 -25.05 14.17 7.89
N VAL A 153 -25.22 13.04 8.58
CA VAL A 153 -24.39 12.65 9.74
C VAL A 153 -23.78 11.26 9.47
N LEU A 154 -22.47 11.13 9.66
CA LEU A 154 -21.75 9.83 9.59
C LEU A 154 -21.30 9.40 10.99
N ILE A 155 -21.76 8.26 11.46
CA ILE A 155 -21.30 7.60 12.69
C ILE A 155 -20.09 6.72 12.37
N SER A 156 -18.90 7.09 12.89
CA SER A 156 -17.64 6.40 12.64
C SER A 156 -16.81 6.26 13.94
N VAL A 157 -17.48 5.91 15.04
CA VAL A 157 -16.91 5.87 16.40
C VAL A 157 -16.00 4.67 16.69
N GLY A 158 -15.95 3.69 15.79
CA GLY A 158 -15.14 2.48 15.95
C GLY A 158 -15.54 1.61 17.14
N LEU A 159 -14.57 0.85 17.68
CA LEU A 159 -14.71 -0.05 18.82
C LEU A 159 -13.72 0.35 19.93
N ALA A 160 -13.99 1.46 20.62
CA ALA A 160 -13.04 2.08 21.54
C ALA A 160 -13.11 1.55 22.98
N GLU A 161 -14.09 0.70 23.32
CA GLU A 161 -14.23 0.14 24.66
C GLU A 161 -13.77 -1.31 24.72
N SER A 162 -12.94 -1.66 25.73
CA SER A 162 -12.56 -3.05 26.00
C SER A 162 -13.72 -3.82 26.62
N SER A 163 -13.81 -5.10 26.28
CA SER A 163 -14.69 -6.04 26.97
C SER A 163 -14.01 -6.62 28.22
N SER A 164 -14.80 -6.96 29.23
CA SER A 164 -14.35 -7.62 30.45
C SER A 164 -14.95 -9.02 30.56
N LEU A 165 -14.41 -9.85 31.44
CA LEU A 165 -14.87 -11.23 31.71
C LEU A 165 -15.69 -11.28 33.01
N PRO A 166 -16.80 -12.03 33.04
CA PRO A 166 -17.56 -12.26 34.27
C PRO A 166 -16.95 -13.43 35.07
N ILE A 167 -15.68 -13.28 35.49
CA ILE A 167 -14.98 -14.28 36.29
C ILE A 167 -14.65 -13.75 37.69
N PRO A 168 -14.55 -14.62 38.73
CA PRO A 168 -14.16 -14.20 40.06
C PRO A 168 -12.82 -13.46 40.06
N GLY A 169 -12.74 -12.40 40.87
CA GLY A 169 -11.51 -11.62 41.07
C GLY A 169 -11.20 -10.58 40.00
N VAL A 170 -12.06 -10.38 38.99
CA VAL A 170 -11.83 -9.42 37.89
C VAL A 170 -11.77 -7.95 38.39
N GLU A 171 -12.36 -7.65 39.53
CA GLU A 171 -12.36 -6.31 40.17
C GLU A 171 -11.11 -6.06 41.04
N SER A 172 -10.18 -7.00 41.12
CA SER A 172 -8.99 -6.88 41.96
C SER A 172 -8.03 -5.83 41.41
N LYS A 173 -7.33 -5.13 42.34
CA LYS A 173 -6.27 -4.19 41.97
C LYS A 173 -5.15 -4.96 41.23
N GLY A 174 -4.74 -4.48 40.08
CA GLY A 174 -3.78 -5.14 39.18
C GLY A 174 -4.45 -5.83 38.00
N VAL A 175 -5.81 -5.78 37.90
CA VAL A 175 -6.52 -6.15 36.68
C VAL A 175 -6.73 -4.90 35.82
N LEU A 176 -6.28 -4.96 34.57
CA LEU A 176 -6.33 -3.88 33.62
C LEU A 176 -7.08 -4.30 32.35
N LEU A 177 -7.56 -3.33 31.59
CA LEU A 177 -8.16 -3.54 30.27
C LEU A 177 -7.17 -3.12 29.18
N GLY A 178 -7.08 -3.87 28.07
CA GLY A 178 -6.05 -3.70 27.07
C GLY A 178 -6.06 -2.35 26.36
N ILE A 179 -7.25 -1.83 25.96
CA ILE A 179 -7.31 -0.53 25.27
C ILE A 179 -6.93 0.64 26.19
N PRO A 180 -7.46 0.77 27.41
CA PRO A 180 -6.98 1.77 28.35
C PRO A 180 -5.48 1.69 28.64
N PHE A 181 -4.94 0.48 28.80
CA PHE A 181 -3.50 0.26 28.98
C PHE A 181 -2.67 0.81 27.82
N LEU A 182 -3.04 0.48 26.58
CA LEU A 182 -2.35 1.00 25.38
C LEU A 182 -2.52 2.51 25.25
N TRP A 183 -3.70 3.01 25.57
CA TRP A 183 -4.01 4.44 25.59
C TRP A 183 -3.09 5.21 26.54
N ASP A 184 -3.01 4.78 27.79
CA ASP A 184 -2.18 5.43 28.80
C ASP A 184 -0.73 5.45 28.35
N THR A 185 -0.22 4.30 27.89
CA THR A 185 1.16 4.19 27.40
C THR A 185 1.42 5.07 26.18
N ALA A 186 0.49 5.12 25.24
CA ALA A 186 0.62 5.94 24.02
C ALA A 186 0.64 7.44 24.33
N ASN A 187 0.00 7.86 25.45
CA ASN A 187 -0.04 9.24 25.92
C ASN A 187 1.04 9.57 26.97
N GLY A 188 2.00 8.68 27.18
CA GLY A 188 3.16 8.91 28.05
C GLY A 188 2.88 8.64 29.53
N PHE A 189 1.73 8.06 29.87
CA PHE A 189 1.48 7.56 31.22
C PHE A 189 2.07 6.16 31.35
N ALA A 190 2.69 5.85 32.49
CA ALA A 190 3.16 4.50 32.81
C ALA A 190 2.12 3.82 33.72
N PRO A 191 1.30 2.89 33.18
CA PRO A 191 0.38 2.13 34.03
C PRO A 191 1.14 1.35 35.10
N GLU A 192 0.61 1.30 36.32
CA GLU A 192 1.17 0.47 37.38
C GLU A 192 0.96 -1.00 37.08
N ILE A 193 2.00 -1.65 36.59
CA ILE A 193 2.08 -3.10 36.40
C ILE A 193 3.17 -3.68 37.28
N GLY A 194 2.97 -4.90 37.78
CA GLY A 194 3.99 -5.57 38.59
C GLY A 194 5.11 -6.18 37.74
N ASP A 195 5.94 -6.98 38.38
CA ASP A 195 7.10 -7.62 37.75
C ASP A 195 6.72 -8.83 36.87
N ARG A 196 5.58 -9.47 37.16
CA ARG A 196 5.03 -10.59 36.39
C ARG A 196 3.67 -10.20 35.85
N VAL A 197 3.55 -10.10 34.53
CA VAL A 197 2.34 -9.63 33.84
C VAL A 197 1.80 -10.73 32.94
N LEU A 198 0.47 -10.93 32.98
CA LEU A 198 -0.19 -11.89 32.09
C LEU A 198 -1.28 -11.19 31.26
N ILE A 199 -1.24 -11.40 29.96
CA ILE A 199 -2.21 -10.91 29.00
C ILE A 199 -3.18 -12.05 28.65
N VAL A 200 -4.50 -11.79 28.75
CA VAL A 200 -5.53 -12.74 28.38
C VAL A 200 -6.08 -12.38 27.01
N GLY A 201 -5.81 -13.21 26.01
CA GLY A 201 -6.27 -13.06 24.63
C GLY A 201 -5.23 -13.53 23.61
N GLY A 202 -5.66 -13.83 22.38
CA GLY A 202 -4.82 -14.39 21.30
C GLY A 202 -4.77 -13.53 20.03
N GLY A 203 -5.39 -12.34 20.03
CA GLY A 203 -5.43 -11.43 18.87
C GLY A 203 -4.30 -10.43 18.81
N ASN A 204 -4.25 -9.63 17.74
CA ASN A 204 -3.19 -8.62 17.54
C ASN A 204 -3.13 -7.58 18.68
N VAL A 205 -4.28 -7.23 19.28
CA VAL A 205 -4.31 -6.33 20.46
C VAL A 205 -3.59 -6.97 21.64
N ALA A 206 -3.73 -8.30 21.83
CA ALA A 206 -3.01 -9.01 22.90
C ALA A 206 -1.50 -8.97 22.66
N ILE A 207 -1.05 -9.15 21.43
CA ILE A 207 0.35 -9.02 21.04
C ILE A 207 0.86 -7.59 21.31
N ASP A 208 0.12 -6.57 20.90
CA ASP A 208 0.48 -5.17 21.13
C ASP A 208 0.59 -4.84 22.64
N VAL A 209 -0.35 -5.33 23.44
CA VAL A 209 -0.33 -5.17 24.89
C VAL A 209 0.85 -5.90 25.52
N ALA A 210 1.11 -7.15 25.13
CA ALA A 210 2.21 -7.96 25.66
C ALA A 210 3.59 -7.32 25.35
N ARG A 211 3.79 -6.91 24.11
CA ARG A 211 5.04 -6.26 23.68
C ARG A 211 5.20 -4.86 24.28
N THR A 212 4.10 -4.12 24.49
CA THR A 212 4.10 -2.84 25.21
C THR A 212 4.45 -3.05 26.68
N ALA A 213 3.81 -4.03 27.35
CA ALA A 213 4.11 -4.36 28.73
C ALA A 213 5.61 -4.73 28.90
N LYS A 214 6.17 -5.54 27.98
CA LYS A 214 7.60 -5.92 28.03
C LYS A 214 8.52 -4.71 28.01
N ARG A 215 8.20 -3.66 27.27
CA ARG A 215 8.95 -2.39 27.20
C ARG A 215 8.86 -1.54 28.45
N LEU A 216 7.83 -1.76 29.29
CA LEU A 216 7.70 -1.08 30.58
C LEU A 216 8.54 -1.73 31.71
N GLY A 217 9.23 -2.86 31.41
CA GLY A 217 10.28 -3.39 32.26
C GLY A 217 9.98 -4.60 33.14
N PRO A 218 8.78 -5.25 33.13
CA PRO A 218 8.56 -6.46 33.90
C PRO A 218 9.53 -7.58 33.53
N SER A 219 9.93 -8.37 34.51
CA SER A 219 10.85 -9.49 34.31
C SER A 219 10.22 -10.55 33.41
N THR A 220 8.94 -10.81 33.61
CA THR A 220 8.22 -11.85 32.87
C THR A 220 6.89 -11.35 32.33
N VAL A 221 6.65 -11.63 31.04
CA VAL A 221 5.37 -11.37 30.37
C VAL A 221 4.85 -12.68 29.81
N TYR A 222 3.66 -13.05 30.25
CA TYR A 222 2.89 -14.19 29.74
C TYR A 222 1.76 -13.70 28.84
N MET A 223 1.37 -14.53 27.88
CA MET A 223 0.15 -14.35 27.12
C MET A 223 -0.61 -15.67 27.10
N ALA A 224 -1.88 -15.70 27.50
CA ALA A 224 -2.70 -16.91 27.51
C ALA A 224 -3.94 -16.72 26.63
N CYS A 225 -4.25 -17.72 25.79
CA CYS A 225 -5.39 -17.68 24.90
C CYS A 225 -6.09 -19.06 24.78
N LEU A 226 -7.35 -19.00 24.37
CA LEU A 226 -8.20 -20.18 24.14
C LEU A 226 -7.69 -21.03 22.97
N GLU A 227 -7.17 -20.37 21.96
CA GLU A 227 -6.78 -20.94 20.68
C GLU A 227 -5.50 -21.78 20.80
N SER A 228 -5.42 -22.82 20.00
CA SER A 228 -4.15 -23.48 19.71
C SER A 228 -3.22 -22.53 18.94
N ARG A 229 -1.93 -22.82 18.88
CA ARG A 229 -0.92 -22.02 18.16
C ARG A 229 -1.31 -21.74 16.70
N LYS A 230 -1.99 -22.69 16.03
CA LYS A 230 -2.41 -22.59 14.64
C LYS A 230 -3.69 -21.77 14.45
N GLU A 231 -4.50 -21.67 15.48
CA GLU A 231 -5.79 -21.00 15.46
C GLU A 231 -5.74 -19.57 16.01
N MET A 232 -4.60 -19.14 16.56
CA MET A 232 -4.44 -17.77 17.06
C MET A 232 -4.81 -16.76 15.98
N PRO A 233 -5.70 -15.78 16.28
CA PRO A 233 -6.13 -14.80 15.30
C PRO A 233 -5.09 -13.69 15.02
N ALA A 234 -4.03 -13.57 15.85
CA ALA A 234 -2.93 -12.66 15.59
C ALA A 234 -2.09 -13.10 14.38
N TRP A 235 -1.47 -12.16 13.70
CA TRP A 235 -0.62 -12.45 12.55
C TRP A 235 0.59 -13.28 12.95
N LYS A 236 0.92 -14.28 12.14
CA LYS A 236 2.00 -15.23 12.43
C LYS A 236 3.32 -14.54 12.74
N TRP A 237 3.71 -13.55 11.95
CA TRP A 237 4.96 -12.80 12.19
C TRP A 237 4.93 -11.98 13.48
N GLU A 238 3.78 -11.41 13.89
CA GLU A 238 3.66 -10.68 15.16
C GLU A 238 3.78 -11.61 16.37
N ILE A 239 3.25 -12.84 16.23
CA ILE A 239 3.40 -13.86 17.27
C ILE A 239 4.89 -14.30 17.38
N GLU A 240 5.57 -14.51 16.25
CA GLU A 240 6.98 -14.87 16.21
C GLU A 240 7.86 -13.75 16.81
N GLU A 241 7.61 -12.50 16.45
CA GLU A 241 8.29 -11.34 17.03
C GLU A 241 8.08 -11.20 18.55
N ALA A 242 6.87 -11.51 19.05
CA ALA A 242 6.58 -11.50 20.47
C ALA A 242 7.37 -12.58 21.23
N GLU A 243 7.47 -13.78 20.67
CA GLU A 243 8.28 -14.86 21.24
C GLU A 243 9.78 -14.52 21.24
N GLU A 244 10.28 -13.91 20.16
CA GLU A 244 11.66 -13.40 20.09
C GLU A 244 11.96 -12.34 21.18
N GLU A 245 10.97 -11.51 21.52
CA GLU A 245 11.06 -10.53 22.62
C GLU A 245 10.94 -11.16 24.01
N GLY A 246 10.84 -12.50 24.11
CA GLY A 246 10.80 -13.24 25.37
C GLY A 246 9.42 -13.29 26.02
N ILE A 247 8.33 -13.10 25.27
CA ILE A 247 6.96 -13.29 25.75
C ILE A 247 6.63 -14.78 25.72
N VAL A 248 6.12 -15.31 26.83
CA VAL A 248 5.76 -16.73 26.97
C VAL A 248 4.30 -16.92 26.60
N ILE A 249 4.02 -17.63 25.50
CA ILE A 249 2.66 -17.84 25.01
C ILE A 249 2.10 -19.20 25.47
N MET A 250 0.98 -19.16 26.17
CA MET A 250 0.25 -20.30 26.70
C MET A 250 -1.01 -20.54 25.87
N ASN A 251 -0.95 -21.48 24.95
CA ASN A 251 -2.07 -21.81 24.07
C ASN A 251 -3.05 -22.80 24.71
N SER A 252 -4.32 -22.72 24.35
CA SER A 252 -5.40 -23.60 24.77
C SER A 252 -5.70 -23.53 26.27
N TRP A 253 -5.67 -22.31 26.83
CA TRP A 253 -6.02 -22.05 28.22
C TRP A 253 -7.08 -20.95 28.32
N GLY A 254 -8.20 -21.30 28.99
CA GLY A 254 -9.28 -20.35 29.28
C GLY A 254 -9.23 -19.86 30.72
N PRO A 255 -9.37 -18.55 30.98
CA PRO A 255 -9.34 -18.01 32.34
C PRO A 255 -10.54 -18.51 33.16
N LYS A 256 -10.30 -18.93 34.40
CA LYS A 256 -11.30 -19.44 35.34
C LYS A 256 -11.56 -18.45 36.47
N ALA A 257 -10.50 -17.97 37.13
CA ALA A 257 -10.58 -17.02 38.23
C ALA A 257 -9.26 -16.24 38.36
N ILE A 258 -9.35 -14.98 38.72
CA ILE A 258 -8.20 -14.17 39.14
C ILE A 258 -8.05 -14.32 40.65
N LEU A 259 -6.87 -14.72 41.08
CA LEU A 259 -6.53 -14.91 42.48
C LEU A 259 -6.03 -13.59 43.08
N HIS A 260 -6.46 -13.29 44.28
CA HIS A 260 -6.05 -12.07 44.95
C HIS A 260 -5.83 -12.29 46.46
N GLN A 261 -4.93 -11.51 47.02
CA GLN A 261 -4.69 -11.41 48.46
C GLN A 261 -4.86 -9.93 48.84
N ASP A 262 -5.70 -9.70 49.84
CA ASP A 262 -6.05 -8.33 50.31
C ASP A 262 -6.52 -7.38 49.19
N GLY A 263 -7.28 -7.94 48.22
CA GLY A 263 -7.80 -7.19 47.07
C GLY A 263 -6.79 -6.90 45.96
N LYS A 264 -5.54 -7.36 46.09
CA LYS A 264 -4.48 -7.20 45.09
C LYS A 264 -4.24 -8.54 44.35
N THR A 265 -4.14 -8.50 43.05
CA THR A 265 -3.85 -9.66 42.18
C THR A 265 -2.56 -10.37 42.61
N CYS A 266 -2.58 -11.69 42.74
CA CYS A 266 -1.41 -12.53 43.03
C CYS A 266 -1.28 -13.72 42.07
N GLY A 267 -2.27 -13.94 41.19
CA GLY A 267 -2.25 -15.02 40.22
C GLY A 267 -3.53 -15.11 39.41
N ILE A 268 -3.56 -16.06 38.49
CA ILE A 268 -4.73 -16.41 37.69
C ILE A 268 -4.81 -17.92 37.50
N GLU A 269 -6.00 -18.47 37.67
CA GLU A 269 -6.30 -19.87 37.43
C GLU A 269 -6.94 -20.05 36.05
N PHE A 270 -6.45 -21.05 35.32
CA PHE A 270 -6.92 -21.41 33.99
C PHE A 270 -7.44 -22.85 33.97
N LYS A 271 -8.35 -23.10 33.02
CA LYS A 271 -8.82 -24.42 32.65
C LYS A 271 -8.48 -24.73 31.19
N ARG A 272 -8.23 -25.99 30.89
CA ARG A 272 -7.83 -26.43 29.56
C ARG A 272 -8.94 -26.18 28.55
N CYS A 273 -8.67 -25.41 27.49
CA CYS A 273 -9.58 -25.25 26.36
C CYS A 273 -9.36 -26.38 25.35
N THR A 274 -10.39 -27.19 25.12
CA THR A 274 -10.32 -28.32 24.20
C THR A 274 -10.82 -27.98 22.81
N ARG A 275 -11.68 -26.95 22.69
CA ARG A 275 -12.23 -26.48 21.43
C ARG A 275 -12.69 -25.02 21.58
N VAL A 276 -12.40 -24.14 20.60
CA VAL A 276 -12.82 -22.74 20.62
C VAL A 276 -14.10 -22.51 19.83
N PHE A 277 -14.25 -23.16 18.67
CA PHE A 277 -15.36 -22.95 17.75
C PHE A 277 -16.18 -24.23 17.57
N ASP A 278 -17.47 -24.09 17.36
CA ASP A 278 -18.35 -25.19 16.99
C ASP A 278 -18.15 -25.65 15.53
N GLU A 279 -18.93 -26.66 15.09
CA GLU A 279 -18.88 -27.18 13.72
C GLU A 279 -19.27 -26.13 12.66
N ASN A 280 -20.03 -25.10 13.04
CA ASN A 280 -20.42 -23.99 12.19
C ASN A 280 -19.46 -22.77 12.29
N ARG A 281 -18.29 -22.95 12.90
CA ARG A 281 -17.30 -21.91 13.19
C ARG A 281 -17.83 -20.74 14.05
N ARG A 282 -18.82 -21.00 14.89
CA ARG A 282 -19.30 -20.04 15.89
C ARG A 282 -18.49 -20.18 17.16
N PHE A 283 -18.17 -19.07 17.81
CA PHE A 283 -17.45 -19.04 19.09
C PHE A 283 -18.27 -19.79 20.15
N SER A 284 -17.76 -20.95 20.60
CA SER A 284 -18.40 -21.84 21.58
C SER A 284 -17.34 -22.68 22.29
N PRO A 285 -16.53 -22.03 23.17
CA PRO A 285 -15.39 -22.68 23.78
C PRO A 285 -15.82 -23.81 24.72
N GLN A 286 -15.12 -24.93 24.64
CA GLN A 286 -15.29 -26.09 25.52
C GLN A 286 -14.04 -26.32 26.35
N TYR A 287 -14.22 -26.80 27.56
CA TYR A 287 -13.17 -26.94 28.54
C TYR A 287 -13.10 -28.32 29.16
N ASP A 288 -11.93 -28.78 29.52
CA ASP A 288 -11.70 -29.85 30.45
C ASP A 288 -11.56 -29.23 31.85
N GLU A 289 -12.59 -29.37 32.67
CA GLU A 289 -12.63 -28.83 34.01
C GLU A 289 -11.71 -29.57 35.00
N SER A 290 -11.15 -30.74 34.62
CA SER A 290 -10.20 -31.50 35.43
C SER A 290 -8.77 -31.05 35.24
N GLU A 291 -8.44 -30.42 34.10
CA GLU A 291 -7.09 -29.90 33.80
C GLU A 291 -7.01 -28.39 34.10
N ILE A 292 -6.49 -28.09 35.27
CA ILE A 292 -6.36 -26.75 35.81
C ILE A 292 -4.89 -26.38 35.98
N THR A 293 -4.54 -25.13 35.65
CA THR A 293 -3.22 -24.59 35.94
C THR A 293 -3.33 -23.21 36.57
N THR A 294 -2.37 -22.86 37.40
CA THR A 294 -2.28 -21.54 38.06
C THR A 294 -0.98 -20.87 37.66
N VAL A 295 -1.05 -19.60 37.32
CA VAL A 295 0.12 -18.75 37.02
C VAL A 295 0.16 -17.62 38.06
N GLU A 296 1.27 -17.54 38.79
CA GLU A 296 1.51 -16.44 39.71
C GLU A 296 1.88 -15.18 38.92
N VAL A 297 1.10 -14.13 39.08
CA VAL A 297 1.30 -12.84 38.40
C VAL A 297 0.84 -11.69 39.29
N ASP A 298 1.44 -10.53 39.08
CA ASP A 298 1.15 -9.32 39.84
C ASP A 298 0.09 -8.47 39.11
N SER A 299 -0.06 -8.65 37.80
CA SER A 299 -1.08 -7.98 37.00
C SER A 299 -1.63 -8.86 35.88
N VAL A 300 -2.92 -8.69 35.58
CA VAL A 300 -3.63 -9.34 34.49
C VAL A 300 -4.21 -8.27 33.57
N ILE A 301 -3.94 -8.33 32.26
CA ILE A 301 -4.47 -7.40 31.29
C ILE A 301 -5.42 -8.15 30.33
N LEU A 302 -6.69 -7.74 30.31
CA LEU A 302 -7.74 -8.37 29.52
C LEU A 302 -7.81 -7.78 28.12
N THR A 303 -7.69 -8.62 27.08
CA THR A 303 -7.70 -8.25 25.65
C THR A 303 -8.67 -9.14 24.86
N ILE A 304 -9.86 -9.35 25.39
CA ILE A 304 -10.85 -10.34 24.97
C ILE A 304 -11.98 -9.79 24.08
N GLY A 305 -11.71 -8.70 23.41
CA GLY A 305 -12.62 -8.05 22.48
C GLY A 305 -12.90 -6.60 22.81
N GLN A 306 -13.60 -5.97 21.89
CA GLN A 306 -13.91 -4.55 21.91
C GLN A 306 -15.37 -4.32 21.52
N ARG A 307 -15.91 -3.17 21.94
CA ARG A 307 -17.26 -2.74 21.61
C ARG A 307 -17.33 -1.24 21.32
N ALA A 308 -18.37 -0.84 20.59
CA ALA A 308 -18.66 0.56 20.35
C ALA A 308 -19.35 1.18 21.58
N ASN A 309 -19.03 2.44 21.86
CA ASN A 309 -19.85 3.27 22.76
C ASN A 309 -20.95 3.94 21.93
N LEU A 310 -22.19 3.55 22.17
CA LEU A 310 -23.39 4.05 21.47
C LEU A 310 -24.35 4.82 22.40
N GLU A 311 -23.92 5.19 23.61
CA GLU A 311 -24.76 5.91 24.56
C GLU A 311 -25.26 7.26 24.02
N PHE A 312 -24.49 7.91 23.15
CA PHE A 312 -24.82 9.22 22.56
C PHE A 312 -26.05 9.19 21.63
N ILE A 313 -26.46 8.02 21.15
CA ILE A 313 -27.68 7.84 20.32
C ILE A 313 -28.85 7.21 21.11
N LYS A 314 -28.67 6.97 22.40
CA LYS A 314 -29.72 6.38 23.23
C LYS A 314 -30.92 7.34 23.34
N GLY A 315 -32.11 6.82 23.08
CA GLY A 315 -33.33 7.62 23.05
C GLY A 315 -33.57 8.40 21.77
N THR A 316 -32.70 8.26 20.77
CA THR A 316 -32.88 8.80 19.41
C THR A 316 -33.54 7.75 18.50
N PRO A 317 -34.02 8.13 17.28
CA PRO A 317 -34.57 7.17 16.31
C PRO A 317 -33.54 6.18 15.72
N VAL A 318 -32.24 6.37 15.98
CA VAL A 318 -31.19 5.46 15.50
C VAL A 318 -31.25 4.15 16.27
N ALA A 319 -31.60 3.06 15.60
CA ALA A 319 -31.80 1.77 16.22
C ALA A 319 -30.49 1.07 16.62
N VAL A 320 -30.48 0.47 17.81
CA VAL A 320 -29.39 -0.37 18.33
C VAL A 320 -30.01 -1.71 18.74
N ASP A 321 -29.41 -2.81 18.28
CA ASP A 321 -29.82 -4.18 18.61
C ASP A 321 -28.63 -4.97 19.17
N GLY A 322 -28.80 -5.58 20.35
CA GLY A 322 -27.75 -6.34 21.03
C GLY A 322 -26.44 -5.53 21.26
N GLY A 323 -26.54 -4.21 21.48
CA GLY A 323 -25.39 -3.32 21.64
C GLY A 323 -24.66 -2.96 20.33
N ARG A 324 -25.27 -3.28 19.18
CA ARG A 324 -24.74 -2.98 17.85
C ARG A 324 -25.65 -2.02 17.09
N LEU A 325 -25.06 -1.15 16.32
CA LEU A 325 -25.78 -0.23 15.45
C LEU A 325 -26.52 -1.00 14.35
N VAL A 326 -27.81 -0.73 14.17
CA VAL A 326 -28.63 -1.28 13.07
C VAL A 326 -28.40 -0.42 11.83
N PHE A 327 -27.97 -1.06 10.74
CA PHE A 327 -27.69 -0.39 9.48
C PHE A 327 -27.95 -1.34 8.29
N ASP A 328 -28.13 -0.78 7.13
CA ASP A 328 -28.22 -1.52 5.86
C ASP A 328 -26.83 -1.66 5.25
N ARG A 329 -26.42 -2.89 4.93
CA ARG A 329 -25.07 -3.20 4.42
C ARG A 329 -24.81 -2.72 3.01
N GLU A 330 -25.86 -2.60 2.19
CA GLU A 330 -25.74 -2.16 0.79
C GLU A 330 -25.68 -0.65 0.67
N THR A 331 -26.30 0.07 1.61
CA THR A 331 -26.45 1.52 1.55
C THR A 331 -25.74 2.27 2.67
N LEU A 332 -25.20 1.57 3.67
CA LEU A 332 -24.60 2.11 4.90
C LEU A 332 -25.53 3.03 5.71
N LYS A 333 -26.82 3.08 5.36
CA LYS A 333 -27.83 3.90 6.03
C LYS A 333 -28.24 3.24 7.34
N THR A 334 -28.44 4.04 8.40
CA THR A 334 -29.05 3.59 9.64
C THR A 334 -30.58 3.58 9.53
N SER A 335 -31.28 3.27 10.63
CA SER A 335 -32.74 3.39 10.70
C SER A 335 -33.25 4.84 10.53
N GLU A 336 -32.39 5.84 10.69
CA GLU A 336 -32.72 7.26 10.61
C GLU A 336 -32.30 7.86 9.29
N ALA A 337 -33.16 8.71 8.70
CA ALA A 337 -32.88 9.38 7.44
C ALA A 337 -31.73 10.39 7.57
N GLY A 338 -30.81 10.41 6.57
CA GLY A 338 -29.64 11.30 6.60
C GLY A 338 -28.55 10.88 7.58
N VAL A 339 -28.71 9.74 8.28
CA VAL A 339 -27.71 9.19 9.19
C VAL A 339 -27.12 7.90 8.64
N PHE A 340 -25.80 7.90 8.47
CA PHE A 340 -25.01 6.79 7.91
C PHE A 340 -24.00 6.26 8.91
N ALA A 341 -23.43 5.10 8.64
CA ALA A 341 -22.42 4.49 9.50
C ALA A 341 -21.26 3.90 8.70
N SER A 342 -20.04 3.95 9.24
CA SER A 342 -18.85 3.35 8.64
C SER A 342 -17.80 2.94 9.68
N GLY A 343 -16.82 2.14 9.25
CA GLY A 343 -15.75 1.65 10.11
C GLY A 343 -16.18 0.47 10.99
N GLU A 344 -15.40 0.19 12.02
CA GLU A 344 -15.56 -1.00 12.85
C GLU A 344 -16.87 -1.04 13.65
N VAL A 345 -17.55 0.08 13.84
CA VAL A 345 -18.90 0.12 14.46
C VAL A 345 -19.90 -0.70 13.65
N ILE A 346 -19.67 -0.91 12.35
CA ILE A 346 -20.52 -1.71 11.47
C ILE A 346 -19.87 -3.02 11.02
N THR A 347 -18.53 -3.06 10.84
CA THR A 347 -17.84 -4.25 10.32
C THR A 347 -17.39 -5.22 11.41
N GLY A 348 -17.32 -4.77 12.67
CA GLY A 348 -16.59 -5.44 13.72
C GLY A 348 -15.06 -5.18 13.60
N PRO A 349 -14.24 -5.82 14.46
CA PRO A 349 -12.80 -5.63 14.48
C PRO A 349 -12.16 -5.91 13.11
N GLY A 350 -11.29 -5.02 12.66
CA GLY A 350 -10.68 -5.09 11.34
C GLY A 350 -9.32 -4.39 11.28
N SER A 351 -8.87 -4.07 10.09
CA SER A 351 -7.62 -3.36 9.86
C SER A 351 -7.87 -1.90 9.43
N ALA A 352 -6.85 -1.05 9.60
CA ALA A 352 -6.91 0.34 9.19
C ALA A 352 -7.29 0.51 7.70
N VAL A 353 -6.76 -0.34 6.81
CA VAL A 353 -7.07 -0.29 5.38
C VAL A 353 -8.53 -0.68 5.07
N GLN A 354 -9.11 -1.61 5.83
CA GLN A 354 -10.53 -1.94 5.72
C GLN A 354 -11.41 -0.78 6.21
N ALA A 355 -11.03 -0.16 7.33
CA ALA A 355 -11.73 1.03 7.82
C ALA A 355 -11.70 2.18 6.80
N VAL A 356 -10.55 2.45 6.16
CA VAL A 356 -10.43 3.41 5.05
C VAL A 356 -11.40 3.08 3.92
N ALA A 357 -11.46 1.82 3.49
CA ALA A 357 -12.37 1.39 2.41
C ALA A 357 -13.84 1.65 2.74
N THR A 358 -14.26 1.40 4.00
CA THR A 358 -15.64 1.73 4.42
C THR A 358 -15.90 3.23 4.44
N GLY A 359 -14.89 4.04 4.78
CA GLY A 359 -14.96 5.50 4.71
C GLY A 359 -15.19 6.02 3.29
N HIS A 360 -14.44 5.51 2.31
CA HIS A 360 -14.64 5.83 0.89
C HIS A 360 -16.06 5.47 0.42
N ASN A 361 -16.55 4.29 0.80
CA ASN A 361 -17.90 3.86 0.46
C ASN A 361 -18.96 4.77 1.09
N ALA A 362 -18.79 5.15 2.35
CA ALA A 362 -19.71 6.08 3.02
C ALA A 362 -19.72 7.46 2.34
N ALA A 363 -18.55 7.96 1.95
CA ALA A 363 -18.47 9.24 1.22
C ALA A 363 -19.25 9.19 -0.10
N ARG A 364 -19.13 8.10 -0.86
CA ARG A 364 -19.88 7.92 -2.13
C ARG A 364 -21.39 7.90 -1.91
N VAL A 365 -21.85 7.17 -0.90
CA VAL A 365 -23.28 7.06 -0.58
C VAL A 365 -23.82 8.41 -0.11
N ILE A 366 -23.09 9.11 0.78
CA ILE A 366 -23.49 10.41 1.32
C ILE A 366 -23.53 11.47 0.21
N ASP A 367 -22.50 11.52 -0.65
CA ASP A 367 -22.46 12.45 -1.79
C ASP A 367 -23.66 12.26 -2.72
N HIS A 368 -23.96 11.00 -3.05
CA HIS A 368 -25.15 10.70 -3.86
C HIS A 368 -26.45 11.15 -3.18
N TYR A 369 -26.62 10.83 -1.90
CA TYR A 369 -27.78 11.26 -1.11
C TYR A 369 -27.93 12.78 -1.07
N LEU A 370 -26.85 13.52 -0.86
CA LEU A 370 -26.88 14.97 -0.80
C LEU A 370 -27.22 15.64 -2.14
N LYS A 371 -26.89 14.98 -3.25
CA LYS A 371 -27.18 15.47 -4.61
C LYS A 371 -28.59 15.14 -5.10
N THR A 372 -29.10 13.96 -4.74
CA THR A 372 -30.35 13.43 -5.31
C THR A 372 -31.50 13.32 -4.32
N GLY A 373 -31.22 13.30 -3.02
CA GLY A 373 -32.17 12.95 -1.97
C GLY A 373 -32.42 11.44 -1.82
N GLU A 374 -31.81 10.62 -2.68
CA GLU A 374 -31.96 9.16 -2.69
C GLU A 374 -30.69 8.46 -2.19
N VAL A 375 -30.83 7.29 -1.59
CA VAL A 375 -29.70 6.49 -1.11
C VAL A 375 -29.32 5.45 -2.17
N MET A 376 -28.08 5.52 -2.66
CA MET A 376 -27.57 4.54 -3.64
C MET A 376 -27.16 3.23 -2.94
N LYS A 377 -27.31 2.13 -3.67
CA LYS A 377 -26.72 0.84 -3.28
C LYS A 377 -25.26 0.77 -3.72
N LEU A 378 -24.43 0.23 -2.86
CA LEU A 378 -23.05 -0.10 -3.18
C LEU A 378 -23.04 -1.37 -4.03
N GLU A 379 -22.52 -1.28 -5.23
CA GLU A 379 -22.26 -2.47 -6.04
C GLU A 379 -21.15 -3.29 -5.38
N PRO A 380 -21.32 -4.61 -5.23
CA PRO A 380 -20.24 -5.48 -4.79
C PRO A 380 -19.05 -5.33 -5.72
N THR A 381 -17.89 -4.99 -5.18
CA THR A 381 -16.66 -4.97 -5.97
C THR A 381 -16.32 -6.42 -6.34
N THR A 382 -16.73 -6.87 -7.52
CA THR A 382 -16.24 -8.12 -8.08
C THR A 382 -14.80 -7.91 -8.49
N LEU A 383 -13.87 -8.38 -7.67
CA LEU A 383 -12.47 -8.48 -8.05
C LEU A 383 -12.38 -9.60 -9.10
N GLU A 384 -12.08 -9.23 -10.33
CA GLU A 384 -11.66 -10.22 -11.32
C GLU A 384 -10.34 -10.81 -10.86
N THR A 385 -10.35 -12.07 -10.48
CA THR A 385 -9.12 -12.80 -10.17
C THR A 385 -8.39 -13.10 -11.47
N ILE A 386 -7.14 -12.69 -11.55
CA ILE A 386 -6.29 -12.95 -12.73
C ILE A 386 -6.00 -14.46 -12.90
N GLY A 387 -6.33 -15.29 -11.90
CA GLY A 387 -6.02 -16.71 -11.87
C GLY A 387 -4.54 -17.00 -11.60
N GLU A 388 -4.19 -18.29 -11.58
CA GLU A 388 -2.81 -18.74 -11.36
C GLU A 388 -1.94 -18.54 -12.62
N LEU A 389 -0.65 -18.37 -12.42
CA LEU A 389 0.32 -18.28 -13.51
C LEU A 389 0.55 -19.67 -14.11
N PRO A 390 0.42 -19.87 -15.44
CA PRO A 390 0.71 -21.16 -16.03
C PRO A 390 2.12 -21.64 -15.68
N LYS A 391 2.26 -22.90 -15.28
CA LYS A 391 3.53 -23.47 -14.84
C LYS A 391 4.66 -23.23 -15.85
N LYS A 392 4.38 -23.38 -17.16
CA LYS A 392 5.33 -23.11 -18.23
C LYS A 392 5.86 -21.66 -18.22
N THR A 393 5.02 -20.70 -17.82
CA THR A 393 5.40 -19.29 -17.71
C THR A 393 6.19 -19.04 -16.44
N ALA A 394 5.76 -19.64 -15.31
CA ALA A 394 6.47 -19.54 -14.04
C ALA A 394 7.88 -20.14 -14.12
N ASP A 395 8.04 -21.31 -14.77
CA ASP A 395 9.33 -21.98 -14.94
C ASP A 395 10.34 -21.19 -15.79
N LYS A 396 9.86 -20.35 -16.72
CA LYS A 396 10.69 -19.48 -17.56
C LYS A 396 10.98 -18.10 -16.95
N ALA A 397 10.27 -17.73 -15.90
CA ALA A 397 10.48 -16.45 -15.25
C ALA A 397 11.77 -16.46 -14.41
N LYS A 398 12.55 -15.39 -14.50
CA LYS A 398 13.77 -15.25 -13.70
C LYS A 398 13.43 -15.13 -12.22
N LYS A 399 14.09 -15.93 -11.38
CA LYS A 399 13.94 -15.92 -9.93
C LYS A 399 14.87 -14.88 -9.32
N PHE A 400 14.38 -14.22 -8.27
CA PHE A 400 15.12 -13.25 -7.47
C PHE A 400 14.70 -13.39 -6.00
N ASP A 401 15.66 -13.32 -5.12
CA ASP A 401 15.38 -13.31 -3.69
C ASP A 401 14.58 -12.07 -3.31
N ARG A 402 13.62 -12.25 -2.39
CA ARG A 402 12.89 -11.14 -1.79
C ARG A 402 13.85 -10.34 -0.92
N VAL A 403 13.79 -9.03 -1.01
CA VAL A 403 14.57 -8.17 -0.12
C VAL A 403 13.88 -8.14 1.25
N GLU A 404 14.54 -8.77 2.23
CA GLU A 404 14.01 -8.81 3.59
C GLU A 404 14.18 -7.47 4.30
N VAL A 405 13.21 -7.14 5.14
CA VAL A 405 13.27 -5.92 5.96
C VAL A 405 14.08 -6.22 7.21
N GLY A 406 15.04 -5.37 7.50
CA GLY A 406 15.80 -5.50 8.75
C GLY A 406 14.96 -5.06 9.94
N LEU A 407 14.73 -5.97 10.88
CA LEU A 407 14.26 -5.65 12.22
C LEU A 407 15.45 -5.39 13.13
N SER A 408 15.29 -4.49 14.09
CA SER A 408 16.25 -4.33 15.18
C SER A 408 16.35 -5.64 15.97
N ALA A 409 17.51 -5.94 16.54
CA ALA A 409 17.69 -7.15 17.36
C ALA A 409 16.67 -7.18 18.51
N ALA A 410 16.13 -8.36 18.84
CA ALA A 410 15.09 -8.50 19.87
C ALA A 410 15.47 -7.87 21.22
N ALA A 411 16.73 -8.02 21.64
CA ALA A 411 17.24 -7.42 22.86
C ALA A 411 17.29 -5.88 22.83
N GLU A 412 17.37 -5.26 21.66
CA GLU A 412 17.32 -3.81 21.50
C GLU A 412 15.86 -3.33 21.40
N ARG A 413 15.00 -4.07 20.68
CA ARG A 413 13.58 -3.73 20.49
C ARG A 413 12.80 -3.53 21.79
N VAL A 414 13.16 -4.25 22.84
CA VAL A 414 12.45 -4.20 24.13
C VAL A 414 12.87 -3.06 25.04
N LYS A 415 13.90 -2.28 24.68
CA LYS A 415 14.44 -1.23 25.55
C LYS A 415 13.64 0.08 25.52
N ASP A 416 12.97 0.34 24.40
CA ASP A 416 12.22 1.58 24.18
C ASP A 416 11.07 1.41 23.19
N PHE A 417 10.44 2.52 22.84
CA PHE A 417 9.35 2.58 21.85
C PHE A 417 9.80 3.09 20.47
N ALA A 418 11.09 3.08 20.16
CA ALA A 418 11.58 3.43 18.83
C ALA A 418 11.08 2.44 17.77
N PRO A 419 10.92 2.88 16.51
CA PRO A 419 10.48 2.01 15.43
C PRO A 419 11.39 0.80 15.28
N ILE A 420 10.81 -0.39 15.29
CA ILE A 420 11.55 -1.67 15.25
C ILE A 420 11.93 -2.10 13.84
N GLU A 421 11.25 -1.59 12.82
CA GLU A 421 11.45 -1.96 11.43
C GLU A 421 12.09 -0.78 10.68
N ARG A 422 13.24 -1.00 10.04
CA ARG A 422 13.85 0.01 9.19
C ARG A 422 13.14 0.13 7.83
N ALA A 423 13.30 1.26 7.16
CA ALA A 423 12.89 1.40 5.77
C ALA A 423 13.90 0.75 4.81
N TYR A 424 13.47 0.49 3.58
CA TYR A 424 14.39 0.14 2.50
C TYR A 424 15.34 1.29 2.20
N THR A 425 16.58 0.95 1.91
CA THR A 425 17.47 1.83 1.15
C THR A 425 16.98 1.94 -0.30
N GLU A 426 17.46 2.92 -1.03
CA GLU A 426 17.10 3.08 -2.44
C GLU A 426 17.44 1.84 -3.29
N SER A 427 18.62 1.28 -3.09
CA SER A 427 19.06 0.07 -3.82
C SER A 427 18.19 -1.15 -3.50
N GLU A 428 17.78 -1.32 -2.25
CA GLU A 428 16.86 -2.38 -1.83
C GLU A 428 15.47 -2.19 -2.43
N ALA A 429 14.93 -0.96 -2.40
CA ALA A 429 13.63 -0.67 -2.99
C ALA A 429 13.61 -0.92 -4.51
N LEU A 430 14.68 -0.56 -5.21
CA LEU A 430 14.82 -0.83 -6.63
C LEU A 430 14.97 -2.32 -6.93
N ALA A 431 15.77 -3.04 -6.14
CA ALA A 431 15.93 -4.49 -6.28
C ALA A 431 14.58 -5.20 -6.08
N GLU A 432 13.82 -4.82 -5.05
CA GLU A 432 12.51 -5.40 -4.78
C GLU A 432 11.47 -5.02 -5.86
N ALA A 433 11.44 -3.76 -6.31
CA ALA A 433 10.52 -3.31 -7.36
C ALA A 433 10.72 -4.06 -8.69
N ARG A 434 11.97 -4.45 -9.02
CA ARG A 434 12.32 -5.24 -10.22
C ARG A 434 11.69 -6.62 -10.24
N ARG A 435 11.31 -7.17 -9.09
CA ARG A 435 10.66 -8.47 -9.00
C ARG A 435 9.22 -8.46 -9.52
N CYS A 436 8.63 -7.25 -9.68
CA CYS A 436 7.25 -7.09 -10.14
C CYS A 436 7.04 -7.64 -11.56
N LEU A 437 6.03 -8.49 -11.74
CA LEU A 437 5.68 -9.08 -13.05
C LEU A 437 4.78 -8.16 -13.90
N ALA A 438 4.38 -6.98 -13.40
CA ALA A 438 3.44 -6.07 -14.06
C ALA A 438 2.14 -6.76 -14.53
N CYS A 439 1.60 -7.66 -13.73
CA CYS A 439 0.40 -8.44 -14.04
C CYS A 439 -0.81 -7.55 -14.38
N ALA A 440 -1.75 -8.08 -15.17
CA ALA A 440 -2.97 -7.40 -15.63
C ALA A 440 -2.74 -6.18 -16.53
N THR A 441 -1.50 -5.91 -16.95
CA THR A 441 -1.19 -4.87 -17.94
C THR A 441 -0.81 -5.48 -19.31
N GLY A 442 -1.21 -6.71 -19.56
CA GLY A 442 -0.83 -7.55 -20.69
C GLY A 442 -0.82 -6.83 -22.05
N ALA A 443 -0.19 -7.45 -23.01
CA ALA A 443 -0.28 -7.01 -24.42
C ALA A 443 -1.71 -7.27 -24.92
N VAL A 444 -2.28 -6.31 -25.61
CA VAL A 444 -3.62 -6.42 -26.21
C VAL A 444 -3.58 -6.00 -27.67
N LEU A 445 -4.38 -6.64 -28.49
CA LEU A 445 -4.61 -6.17 -29.86
C LEU A 445 -5.50 -4.93 -29.80
N ASP A 446 -5.08 -3.84 -30.44
CA ASP A 446 -5.93 -2.67 -30.61
C ASP A 446 -7.19 -3.06 -31.43
N PRO A 447 -8.41 -2.78 -30.93
CA PRO A 447 -9.63 -3.11 -31.67
C PRO A 447 -9.73 -2.50 -33.06
N LYS A 448 -8.98 -1.41 -33.31
CA LYS A 448 -8.92 -0.73 -34.62
C LYS A 448 -7.81 -1.25 -35.54
N ALA A 449 -6.94 -2.12 -35.04
CA ALA A 449 -5.82 -2.62 -35.81
C ALA A 449 -6.22 -3.78 -36.73
N LEU A 450 -5.69 -3.77 -37.93
CA LEU A 450 -5.83 -4.88 -38.87
C LEU A 450 -4.75 -5.94 -38.57
N CYS A 451 -5.13 -7.01 -37.87
CA CYS A 451 -4.25 -8.13 -37.65
C CYS A 451 -4.14 -9.01 -38.90
N ALA A 452 -2.94 -9.13 -39.44
CA ALA A 452 -2.68 -9.93 -40.63
C ALA A 452 -2.51 -11.44 -40.35
N GLY A 453 -2.65 -11.90 -39.10
CA GLY A 453 -2.44 -13.32 -38.73
C GLY A 453 -1.01 -13.84 -38.98
N CYS A 454 0.00 -12.99 -39.02
CA CYS A 454 1.36 -13.30 -39.46
C CYS A 454 2.18 -14.16 -38.47
N LEU A 455 1.62 -14.50 -37.30
CA LEU A 455 2.23 -15.31 -36.22
C LEU A 455 3.52 -14.71 -35.63
N THR A 456 3.89 -13.49 -35.94
CA THR A 456 5.10 -12.85 -35.37
C THR A 456 5.03 -12.78 -33.85
N CYS A 457 3.89 -12.34 -33.28
CA CYS A 457 3.69 -12.27 -31.84
C CYS A 457 3.86 -13.64 -31.15
N VAL A 458 3.46 -14.73 -31.81
CA VAL A 458 3.64 -16.10 -31.30
C VAL A 458 5.10 -16.50 -31.26
N ARG A 459 5.84 -16.20 -32.33
CA ARG A 459 7.25 -16.59 -32.48
C ARG A 459 8.18 -15.83 -31.55
N VAL A 460 7.91 -14.56 -31.31
CA VAL A 460 8.77 -13.69 -30.47
C VAL A 460 8.43 -13.74 -28.99
N CYS A 461 7.31 -14.35 -28.59
CA CYS A 461 6.93 -14.45 -27.20
C CYS A 461 7.84 -15.43 -26.44
N PRO A 462 8.70 -14.95 -25.51
CA PRO A 462 9.62 -15.84 -24.78
C PRO A 462 8.88 -16.82 -23.87
N PHE A 463 7.64 -16.48 -23.50
CA PHE A 463 6.80 -17.29 -22.60
C PHE A 463 5.84 -18.22 -23.37
N GLY A 464 5.66 -18.02 -24.68
CA GLY A 464 4.81 -18.81 -25.54
C GLY A 464 3.31 -18.65 -25.21
N VAL A 465 2.90 -17.48 -24.74
CA VAL A 465 1.51 -17.20 -24.35
C VAL A 465 0.67 -16.57 -25.46
N ALA A 466 1.30 -15.93 -26.43
CA ALA A 466 0.58 -15.35 -27.57
C ALA A 466 0.02 -16.45 -28.48
N THR A 467 -1.23 -16.32 -28.89
CA THR A 467 -1.90 -17.20 -29.85
C THR A 467 -2.52 -16.39 -30.98
N VAL A 468 -2.76 -17.03 -32.10
CA VAL A 468 -3.45 -16.44 -33.28
C VAL A 468 -4.42 -17.49 -33.79
N ASP A 469 -5.70 -17.15 -33.76
CA ASP A 469 -6.76 -17.85 -34.50
C ASP A 469 -7.11 -16.99 -35.72
N GLN A 470 -8.09 -16.16 -35.68
CA GLN A 470 -8.34 -15.12 -36.72
C GLN A 470 -7.49 -13.87 -36.44
N THR A 471 -7.31 -13.53 -35.19
CA THR A 471 -6.51 -12.38 -34.72
C THR A 471 -5.60 -12.77 -33.58
N ALA A 472 -4.61 -11.95 -33.29
CA ALA A 472 -3.68 -12.17 -32.17
C ALA A 472 -4.41 -12.01 -30.83
N PHE A 473 -4.18 -12.95 -29.93
CA PHE A 473 -4.68 -12.95 -28.56
C PHE A 473 -3.56 -13.22 -27.57
N MET A 474 -3.48 -12.40 -26.54
CA MET A 474 -2.51 -12.51 -25.45
C MET A 474 -3.27 -12.52 -24.13
N PRO A 475 -3.50 -13.72 -23.53
CA PRO A 475 -4.22 -13.81 -22.26
C PRO A 475 -3.56 -12.94 -21.18
N ALA A 476 -4.30 -12.01 -20.59
CA ALA A 476 -3.76 -11.12 -19.56
C ALA A 476 -3.26 -11.90 -18.32
N GLN A 477 -3.85 -13.07 -18.07
CA GLN A 477 -3.47 -13.98 -17.00
C GLN A 477 -2.09 -14.59 -17.18
N GLU A 478 -1.61 -14.71 -18.42
CA GLU A 478 -0.37 -15.41 -18.77
C GLU A 478 0.73 -14.46 -19.23
N CYS A 479 0.36 -13.26 -19.67
CA CYS A 479 1.26 -12.29 -20.24
C CYS A 479 2.11 -11.59 -19.18
N LEU A 480 3.43 -11.66 -19.29
CA LEU A 480 4.38 -10.93 -18.42
C LEU A 480 4.78 -9.56 -18.96
N THR A 481 4.03 -9.00 -19.89
CA THR A 481 4.15 -7.61 -20.37
C THR A 481 5.55 -7.22 -20.86
N CYS A 482 6.31 -8.15 -21.43
CA CYS A 482 7.66 -7.86 -21.93
C CYS A 482 7.68 -6.90 -23.15
N GLY A 483 6.60 -6.85 -23.92
CA GLY A 483 6.42 -5.92 -25.05
C GLY A 483 7.06 -6.35 -26.37
N LEU A 484 7.74 -7.49 -26.45
CA LEU A 484 8.39 -7.95 -27.67
C LEU A 484 7.40 -8.14 -28.83
N CYS A 485 6.22 -8.67 -28.56
CA CYS A 485 5.17 -8.83 -29.58
C CYS A 485 4.66 -7.49 -30.12
N ALA A 486 4.61 -6.45 -29.29
CA ALA A 486 4.23 -5.10 -29.72
C ALA A 486 5.31 -4.48 -30.62
N ALA A 487 6.58 -4.64 -30.23
CA ALA A 487 7.71 -4.10 -30.97
C ALA A 487 7.92 -4.76 -32.35
N GLU A 488 7.61 -6.05 -32.47
CA GLU A 488 7.78 -6.84 -33.70
C GLU A 488 6.51 -6.96 -34.55
N CYS A 489 5.38 -6.39 -34.08
CA CYS A 489 4.14 -6.43 -34.84
C CYS A 489 4.24 -5.59 -36.13
N PRO A 490 4.20 -6.19 -37.33
CA PRO A 490 4.35 -5.44 -38.59
C PRO A 490 3.18 -4.48 -38.85
N ALA A 491 2.02 -4.77 -38.27
CA ALA A 491 0.84 -3.90 -38.36
C ALA A 491 0.77 -2.86 -37.21
N ALA A 492 1.77 -2.79 -36.32
CA ALA A 492 1.77 -1.97 -35.11
C ALA A 492 0.46 -2.08 -34.28
N GLY A 493 -0.21 -3.23 -34.41
CA GLY A 493 -1.56 -3.43 -33.86
C GLY A 493 -1.58 -3.90 -32.40
N ILE A 494 -0.44 -4.28 -31.81
CA ILE A 494 -0.38 -4.75 -30.42
C ILE A 494 0.06 -3.61 -29.52
N ARG A 495 -0.72 -3.34 -28.48
CA ARG A 495 -0.44 -2.34 -27.45
C ARG A 495 -0.17 -3.01 -26.12
N LEU A 496 0.58 -2.33 -25.26
CA LEU A 496 0.76 -2.72 -23.85
C LEU A 496 -0.13 -1.83 -23.01
N GLY A 497 -0.97 -2.38 -22.15
CA GLY A 497 -1.95 -1.67 -21.36
C GLY A 497 -1.45 -0.32 -20.78
N ARG A 498 -0.87 -0.29 -19.58
CA ARG A 498 -0.40 0.96 -18.94
C ARG A 498 0.89 1.54 -19.52
N PHE A 499 1.67 0.75 -20.25
CA PHE A 499 2.93 1.19 -20.85
C PHE A 499 2.76 1.25 -22.37
N ALA A 500 1.88 2.12 -22.84
CA ALA A 500 1.67 2.31 -24.26
C ALA A 500 2.97 2.80 -24.92
N THR A 501 3.78 1.88 -25.42
CA THR A 501 4.98 2.18 -26.20
C THR A 501 4.67 2.95 -27.48
N ASN A 502 3.43 2.84 -27.95
CA ASN A 502 2.96 3.59 -29.12
C ASN A 502 2.94 5.11 -28.92
N ASN A 503 3.25 5.61 -27.72
CA ASN A 503 3.27 7.03 -27.36
C ASN A 503 4.67 7.53 -26.94
N MET A 504 5.76 6.83 -27.27
CA MET A 504 7.10 7.34 -26.99
C MET A 504 7.36 8.68 -27.67
N LYS A 505 6.97 8.81 -28.95
CA LYS A 505 7.05 10.07 -29.70
C LYS A 505 6.24 11.18 -29.03
N GLU A 506 4.98 10.89 -28.64
CA GLU A 506 4.12 11.84 -27.95
C GLU A 506 4.69 12.23 -26.58
N GLY A 507 5.22 11.25 -25.82
CA GLY A 507 5.87 11.51 -24.53
C GLY A 507 7.10 12.39 -24.65
N ILE A 508 7.94 12.19 -25.64
CA ILE A 508 9.09 13.03 -25.95
C ILE A 508 8.63 14.42 -26.37
N ASN A 509 7.65 14.50 -27.26
CA ASN A 509 7.10 15.77 -27.74
C ASN A 509 6.53 16.62 -26.59
N LEU A 510 5.75 16.04 -25.68
CA LEU A 510 5.21 16.71 -24.49
C LEU A 510 6.28 17.26 -23.56
N ILE A 511 7.46 16.63 -23.50
CA ILE A 511 8.61 17.17 -22.75
C ILE A 511 9.21 18.36 -23.50
N LEU A 512 9.43 18.21 -24.80
CA LEU A 512 10.04 19.24 -25.62
C LEU A 512 9.15 20.47 -25.82
N GLU A 513 7.82 20.33 -25.86
CA GLU A 513 6.86 21.44 -25.92
C GLU A 513 6.94 22.37 -24.70
N LYS A 514 7.41 21.89 -23.57
CA LYS A 514 7.60 22.68 -22.34
C LYS A 514 8.94 23.39 -22.28
N MET A 515 9.83 23.09 -23.21
CA MET A 515 11.22 23.55 -23.23
C MET A 515 11.49 24.47 -24.40
N ASP A 516 12.43 25.39 -24.26
CA ASP A 516 13.03 26.11 -25.39
C ASP A 516 14.11 25.21 -26.00
N VAL A 517 13.74 24.47 -27.04
CA VAL A 517 14.63 23.51 -27.73
C VAL A 517 15.92 24.19 -28.24
N SER A 518 15.91 25.51 -28.50
CA SER A 518 17.10 26.26 -28.94
C SER A 518 18.18 26.37 -27.87
N ARG A 519 17.82 26.19 -26.60
CA ARG A 519 18.74 26.20 -25.46
C ARG A 519 19.42 24.86 -25.19
N ILE A 520 18.93 23.78 -25.78
CA ILE A 520 19.51 22.46 -25.58
C ILE A 520 20.92 22.44 -26.21
N SER A 521 21.89 22.08 -25.38
CA SER A 521 23.29 21.90 -25.82
C SER A 521 23.37 20.84 -26.91
N ARG A 522 24.13 21.12 -27.99
CA ARG A 522 24.35 20.19 -29.07
C ARG A 522 25.62 19.37 -28.83
N PRO A 523 25.63 18.08 -29.26
CA PRO A 523 24.54 17.38 -29.92
C PRO A 523 23.40 17.07 -28.95
N PHE A 524 22.13 17.19 -29.42
CA PHE A 524 20.97 16.76 -28.68
C PHE A 524 20.79 15.24 -28.84
N VAL A 525 20.86 14.52 -27.74
CA VAL A 525 20.78 13.05 -27.67
C VAL A 525 19.54 12.60 -26.91
N VAL A 526 18.71 11.77 -27.54
CA VAL A 526 17.66 11.06 -26.81
C VAL A 526 18.19 9.69 -26.41
N SER A 527 18.25 9.42 -25.11
CA SER A 527 18.78 8.18 -24.54
C SER A 527 17.69 7.30 -23.99
N TYR A 528 17.45 6.15 -24.58
CA TYR A 528 16.59 5.09 -24.04
C TYR A 528 17.38 4.22 -23.08
N CYS A 529 16.94 4.14 -21.82
CA CYS A 529 17.61 3.40 -20.77
C CYS A 529 16.72 2.28 -20.24
N CYS A 530 17.26 1.08 -20.09
CA CYS A 530 16.54 -0.04 -19.50
C CYS A 530 16.37 0.19 -17.99
N LEU A 531 15.13 0.16 -17.51
CA LEU A 531 14.81 0.31 -16.09
C LEU A 531 15.44 -0.81 -15.24
N TYR A 532 15.52 -2.02 -15.76
CA TYR A 532 16.11 -3.15 -15.04
C TYR A 532 17.64 -3.10 -14.92
N GLU A 533 18.31 -2.30 -15.75
CA GLU A 533 19.75 -2.09 -15.68
C GLU A 533 20.13 -0.87 -14.83
N THR A 534 19.17 0.05 -14.63
CA THR A 534 19.40 1.29 -13.92
C THR A 534 19.07 1.11 -12.44
N THR A 535 20.04 1.33 -11.55
CA THR A 535 19.90 1.17 -10.09
C THR A 535 19.99 2.46 -9.31
N SER A 536 20.47 3.55 -9.91
CA SER A 536 20.69 4.81 -9.22
C SER A 536 19.53 5.80 -9.34
N ARG A 537 19.10 6.37 -8.20
CA ARG A 537 18.10 7.43 -8.11
C ARG A 537 18.43 8.63 -9.00
N LYS A 538 19.71 8.97 -9.09
CA LYS A 538 20.18 10.07 -9.95
C LYS A 538 19.70 9.93 -11.39
N TYR A 539 19.61 8.71 -11.89
CA TYR A 539 19.22 8.42 -13.27
C TYR A 539 17.76 8.01 -13.42
N LEU A 540 17.11 7.54 -12.34
CA LEU A 540 15.70 7.16 -12.38
C LEU A 540 14.74 8.33 -12.18
N ARG A 541 15.17 9.38 -11.48
CA ARG A 541 14.34 10.59 -11.35
C ARG A 541 14.15 11.30 -12.68
N PRO A 542 13.03 11.99 -12.89
CA PRO A 542 12.88 12.89 -14.02
C PRO A 542 14.01 13.91 -14.06
N GLN A 543 14.48 14.24 -15.25
CA GLN A 543 15.41 15.34 -15.45
C GLN A 543 14.67 16.68 -15.32
N THR A 544 15.34 17.68 -14.80
CA THR A 544 14.88 19.07 -14.90
C THR A 544 15.17 19.61 -16.29
N GLU A 545 14.44 20.62 -16.73
CA GLU A 545 14.67 21.32 -18.01
C GLU A 545 16.12 21.79 -18.11
N LYS A 546 16.64 22.41 -17.04
CA LYS A 546 18.03 22.88 -16.96
C LYS A 546 19.05 21.75 -17.17
N GLU A 547 18.82 20.56 -16.59
CA GLU A 547 19.72 19.41 -16.79
C GLU A 547 19.72 18.92 -18.24
N ILE A 548 18.58 18.99 -18.92
CA ILE A 548 18.49 18.63 -20.35
C ILE A 548 19.17 19.70 -21.20
N GLU A 549 18.93 20.99 -20.94
CA GLU A 549 19.57 22.12 -21.64
C GLU A 549 21.10 22.07 -21.52
N GLU A 550 21.63 21.89 -20.30
CA GLU A 550 23.07 21.89 -20.05
C GLU A 550 23.76 20.63 -20.58
N SER A 551 23.12 19.45 -20.42
CA SER A 551 23.74 18.19 -20.85
C SER A 551 23.57 17.87 -22.33
N GLY A 552 22.53 18.39 -22.97
CA GLY A 552 22.12 18.00 -24.32
C GLY A 552 21.53 16.57 -24.37
N ILE A 553 21.19 15.96 -23.23
CA ILE A 553 20.74 14.57 -23.17
C ILE A 553 19.36 14.49 -22.52
N LEU A 554 18.37 14.00 -23.27
CA LEU A 554 17.06 13.63 -22.75
C LEU A 554 17.02 12.11 -22.50
N ARG A 555 16.84 11.71 -21.23
CA ARG A 555 16.74 10.31 -20.83
C ARG A 555 15.28 9.83 -20.80
N ILE A 556 15.01 8.75 -21.47
CA ILE A 556 13.71 8.06 -21.44
C ILE A 556 13.92 6.69 -20.80
N MET A 557 13.29 6.48 -19.65
CA MET A 557 13.35 5.20 -18.95
C MET A 557 12.28 4.27 -19.50
N ALA A 558 12.70 3.15 -20.07
CA ALA A 558 11.82 2.10 -20.56
C ALA A 558 11.88 0.88 -19.62
N PRO A 559 10.77 0.24 -19.26
CA PRO A 559 10.78 -1.00 -18.46
C PRO A 559 11.71 -2.07 -19.07
N CYS A 560 11.70 -2.19 -20.39
CA CYS A 560 12.66 -2.98 -21.15
C CYS A 560 12.87 -2.29 -22.49
N VAL A 561 14.11 -1.96 -22.84
CA VAL A 561 14.41 -1.36 -24.16
C VAL A 561 14.20 -2.34 -25.33
N GLY A 562 14.12 -3.64 -25.09
CA GLY A 562 13.74 -4.64 -26.09
C GLY A 562 12.35 -4.41 -26.70
N ARG A 563 11.51 -3.61 -26.04
CA ARG A 563 10.17 -3.23 -26.53
C ARG A 563 10.15 -2.04 -27.50
N LEU A 564 11.29 -1.37 -27.70
CA LEU A 564 11.38 -0.25 -28.64
C LEU A 564 11.21 -0.77 -30.07
N GLY A 565 10.15 -0.33 -30.75
CA GLY A 565 9.95 -0.60 -32.17
C GLY A 565 10.83 0.28 -33.06
N SER A 566 10.87 0.01 -34.37
CA SER A 566 11.61 0.84 -35.30
C SER A 566 11.14 2.29 -35.31
N LEU A 567 9.83 2.53 -35.15
CA LEU A 567 9.27 3.88 -35.06
C LEU A 567 9.70 4.61 -33.78
N ASP A 568 9.85 3.91 -32.65
CA ASP A 568 10.35 4.50 -31.41
C ASP A 568 11.80 4.96 -31.54
N LEU A 569 12.61 4.22 -32.31
CA LEU A 569 14.02 4.56 -32.59
C LEU A 569 14.16 5.69 -33.59
N LEU A 570 13.20 5.88 -34.49
CA LEU A 570 13.20 6.96 -35.50
C LEU A 570 12.57 8.25 -34.99
N ALA A 571 11.56 8.17 -34.12
CA ALA A 571 10.81 9.32 -33.63
C ALA A 571 11.66 10.45 -33.04
N PRO A 572 12.76 10.20 -32.28
CA PRO A 572 13.60 11.28 -31.77
C PRO A 572 14.22 12.14 -32.87
N PHE A 573 14.62 11.54 -33.99
CA PHE A 573 15.19 12.29 -35.13
C PHE A 573 14.15 13.21 -35.76
N GLU A 574 12.90 12.78 -35.88
CA GLU A 574 11.79 13.65 -36.34
C GLU A 574 11.56 14.83 -35.40
N LEU A 575 11.86 14.67 -34.12
CA LEU A 575 11.72 15.69 -33.07
C LEU A 575 12.99 16.53 -32.86
N GLY A 576 13.96 16.42 -33.75
CA GLY A 576 15.16 17.25 -33.81
C GLY A 576 16.33 16.75 -32.97
N ALA A 577 16.36 15.50 -32.56
CA ALA A 577 17.54 14.89 -31.96
C ALA A 577 18.62 14.66 -33.01
N ASP A 578 19.87 14.98 -32.66
CA ASP A 578 21.04 14.70 -33.50
C ASP A 578 21.41 13.20 -33.43
N LYS A 579 21.18 12.60 -32.26
CA LYS A 579 21.48 11.17 -32.02
C LYS A 579 20.45 10.51 -31.12
N VAL A 580 20.36 9.19 -31.30
CA VAL A 580 19.62 8.30 -30.42
C VAL A 580 20.58 7.31 -29.80
N MET A 581 20.51 7.14 -28.48
CA MET A 581 21.31 6.20 -27.73
C MET A 581 20.42 5.17 -27.04
N VAL A 582 20.74 3.88 -27.18
CA VAL A 582 20.02 2.80 -26.51
C VAL A 582 20.97 2.06 -25.58
N ILE A 583 20.69 2.09 -24.30
CA ILE A 583 21.42 1.37 -23.24
C ILE A 583 20.61 0.16 -22.84
N ALA A 584 21.12 -1.04 -23.15
CA ALA A 584 20.45 -2.32 -22.95
C ALA A 584 21.21 -3.23 -21.99
N CYS A 585 20.51 -4.17 -21.35
CA CYS A 585 21.18 -5.24 -20.60
C CYS A 585 21.91 -6.18 -21.58
N LYS A 586 23.03 -6.76 -21.14
CA LYS A 586 23.73 -7.80 -21.89
C LYS A 586 23.02 -9.16 -21.71
N GLU A 587 23.22 -10.05 -22.68
CA GLU A 587 22.52 -11.34 -22.86
C GLU A 587 22.29 -12.15 -21.56
N HIS A 588 23.28 -12.26 -20.69
CA HIS A 588 23.16 -12.99 -19.43
C HIS A 588 22.53 -12.19 -18.27
N GLY A 589 22.35 -10.88 -18.42
CA GLY A 589 21.73 -9.97 -17.45
C GLY A 589 20.27 -9.64 -17.75
N CYS A 590 19.79 -9.92 -18.94
CA CYS A 590 18.47 -9.52 -19.40
C CYS A 590 17.35 -10.20 -18.59
N PHE A 591 16.39 -9.38 -18.11
CA PHE A 591 15.19 -9.88 -17.42
C PHE A 591 14.29 -10.70 -18.35
N TYR A 592 14.26 -10.36 -19.64
CA TYR A 592 13.47 -11.03 -20.68
C TYR A 592 14.41 -11.68 -21.71
N THR A 593 14.62 -12.96 -21.60
CA THR A 593 15.51 -13.74 -22.46
C THR A 593 15.22 -13.50 -23.95
N GLY A 594 16.25 -13.19 -24.73
CA GLY A 594 16.16 -12.95 -26.19
C GLY A 594 15.74 -11.51 -26.58
N ALA A 595 15.40 -10.64 -25.63
CA ALA A 595 14.99 -9.27 -25.92
C ALA A 595 16.12 -8.44 -26.54
N GLU A 596 17.37 -8.64 -26.12
CA GLU A 596 18.55 -7.94 -26.64
C GLU A 596 18.84 -8.32 -28.09
N GLU A 597 18.79 -9.60 -28.43
CA GLU A 597 19.03 -10.07 -29.79
C GLU A 597 18.01 -9.50 -30.79
N LEU A 598 16.72 -9.50 -30.42
CA LEU A 598 15.66 -8.90 -31.22
C LEU A 598 15.87 -7.39 -31.39
N LEU A 599 16.25 -6.69 -30.33
CA LEU A 599 16.56 -5.27 -30.37
C LEU A 599 17.77 -4.99 -31.27
N GLY A 600 18.84 -5.77 -31.14
CA GLY A 600 20.04 -5.64 -31.98
C GLY A 600 19.75 -5.79 -33.48
N ARG A 601 18.88 -6.74 -33.86
CA ARG A 601 18.42 -6.91 -35.25
C ARG A 601 17.63 -5.69 -35.75
N ARG A 602 16.74 -5.13 -34.92
CA ARG A 602 15.99 -3.90 -35.25
C ARG A 602 16.90 -2.70 -35.41
N ILE A 603 17.84 -2.50 -34.48
CA ILE A 603 18.83 -1.42 -34.55
C ILE A 603 19.61 -1.50 -35.84
N LYS A 604 20.04 -2.69 -36.26
CA LYS A 604 20.73 -2.90 -37.54
C LYS A 604 19.88 -2.45 -38.74
N GLY A 605 18.60 -2.83 -38.77
CA GLY A 605 17.68 -2.41 -39.83
C GLY A 605 17.42 -0.88 -39.82
N VAL A 606 17.23 -0.30 -38.67
CA VAL A 606 17.04 1.17 -38.53
C VAL A 606 18.32 1.93 -38.98
N ARG A 607 19.51 1.45 -38.63
CA ARG A 607 20.77 2.04 -39.07
C ARG A 607 20.89 2.05 -40.58
N GLN A 608 20.53 0.96 -41.28
CA GLN A 608 20.52 0.92 -42.74
C GLN A 608 19.54 1.98 -43.30
N PHE A 609 18.35 2.10 -42.73
CA PHE A 609 17.37 3.06 -43.17
C PHE A 609 17.82 4.52 -42.91
N LEU A 610 18.48 4.80 -41.80
CA LEU A 610 19.07 6.12 -41.51
C LEU A 610 20.18 6.49 -42.51
N ASP A 611 20.92 5.50 -42.98
CA ASP A 611 21.97 5.68 -44.01
C ASP A 611 21.35 6.04 -45.37
N GLU A 612 20.29 5.32 -45.77
CA GLU A 612 19.50 5.62 -46.98
C GLU A 612 18.90 7.05 -46.94
N LEU A 613 18.44 7.49 -45.78
CA LEU A 613 17.91 8.84 -45.57
C LEU A 613 19.01 9.93 -45.43
N LYS A 614 20.29 9.57 -45.54
CA LYS A 614 21.46 10.45 -45.35
C LYS A 614 21.52 11.09 -43.93
N VAL A 615 20.86 10.51 -42.97
CA VAL A 615 20.97 10.88 -41.54
C VAL A 615 22.26 10.30 -40.95
N GLY A 616 22.73 9.18 -41.47
CA GLY A 616 23.93 8.48 -41.03
C GLY A 616 23.66 7.42 -39.96
N GLN A 617 24.11 6.19 -40.28
CA GLN A 617 23.89 5.02 -39.40
C GLN A 617 24.54 5.14 -38.01
N ASN A 618 25.61 5.93 -37.88
CA ASN A 618 26.33 6.17 -36.61
C ASN A 618 25.59 7.10 -35.64
N ASN A 619 24.47 7.68 -36.06
CA ASN A 619 23.64 8.51 -35.19
C ASN A 619 22.69 7.70 -34.30
N LEU A 620 22.55 6.40 -34.53
CA LEU A 620 21.89 5.46 -33.62
C LEU A 620 22.93 4.60 -32.89
N LEU A 621 23.18 4.94 -31.63
CA LEU A 621 24.16 4.29 -30.75
C LEU A 621 23.53 3.16 -29.97
N PHE A 622 24.24 2.06 -29.78
CA PHE A 622 23.75 0.90 -29.01
C PHE A 622 24.85 0.39 -28.07
N PHE A 623 24.56 0.39 -26.78
CA PHE A 623 25.46 -0.01 -25.72
C PHE A 623 24.84 -1.15 -24.88
N PRO A 624 25.19 -2.41 -25.15
CA PRO A 624 24.87 -3.51 -24.26
C PRO A 624 25.80 -3.48 -23.04
N THR A 625 25.24 -3.37 -21.84
CA THR A 625 25.98 -3.26 -20.58
C THR A 625 25.86 -4.53 -19.75
N THR A 626 26.91 -4.87 -18.99
CA THR A 626 26.91 -5.97 -18.01
C THR A 626 26.88 -5.38 -16.60
N GLY A 627 25.78 -5.47 -15.89
CA GLY A 627 25.64 -5.18 -14.45
C GLY A 627 26.29 -3.89 -13.97
N SER A 628 25.94 -3.13 -13.07
CA SER A 628 26.38 -1.79 -12.63
C SER A 628 26.65 -0.80 -13.78
N ALA A 629 25.66 -0.61 -14.66
CA ALA A 629 25.65 0.46 -15.65
C ALA A 629 25.96 1.85 -15.03
N GLU A 630 25.79 1.99 -13.72
CA GLU A 630 26.03 3.21 -12.97
C GLU A 630 27.47 3.73 -13.06
N GLU A 631 28.44 2.83 -13.00
CA GLU A 631 29.85 3.20 -13.09
C GLU A 631 30.23 3.60 -14.51
N SER A 632 29.56 3.04 -15.51
CA SER A 632 29.85 3.29 -16.92
C SER A 632 29.01 4.42 -17.55
N TRP A 633 27.91 4.87 -16.94
CA TRP A 633 27.03 5.88 -17.53
C TRP A 633 27.68 7.22 -17.85
N PRO A 634 28.50 7.83 -16.99
CA PRO A 634 29.23 9.02 -17.37
C PRO A 634 30.16 8.79 -18.57
N GLN A 635 30.79 7.62 -18.63
CA GLN A 635 31.65 7.24 -19.75
C GLN A 635 30.86 7.01 -21.04
N LEU A 636 29.73 6.29 -20.96
CA LEU A 636 28.83 6.05 -22.11
C LEU A 636 28.28 7.37 -22.67
N TRP A 637 27.95 8.31 -21.83
CA TRP A 637 27.49 9.64 -22.28
C TRP A 637 28.64 10.48 -22.87
N GLU A 638 29.82 10.38 -22.32
CA GLU A 638 30.99 11.02 -22.90
C GLU A 638 31.38 10.39 -24.26
N GLU A 639 31.28 9.08 -24.40
CA GLU A 639 31.45 8.39 -25.67
C GLU A 639 30.37 8.80 -26.69
N ALA A 640 29.12 8.93 -26.26
CA ALA A 640 28.04 9.43 -27.09
C ALA A 640 28.32 10.86 -27.59
N ARG A 641 28.83 11.73 -26.72
CA ARG A 641 29.22 13.10 -27.09
C ARG A 641 30.41 13.11 -28.06
N LYS A 642 31.45 12.32 -27.81
CA LYS A 642 32.62 12.21 -28.69
C LYS A 642 32.24 11.69 -30.06
N ALA A 643 31.42 10.62 -30.11
CA ALA A 643 30.90 10.10 -31.35
C ALA A 643 30.02 11.10 -32.12
N ALA A 644 29.34 12.01 -31.39
CA ALA A 644 28.58 13.08 -31.98
C ALA A 644 29.49 14.15 -32.62
N ALA A 645 30.50 14.63 -31.90
CA ALA A 645 31.43 15.64 -32.39
C ALA A 645 32.25 15.19 -33.60
N GLN A 646 32.59 13.90 -33.66
CA GLN A 646 33.32 13.32 -34.82
C GLN A 646 32.45 13.25 -36.09
N ALA A 647 31.14 13.05 -35.97
CA ALA A 647 30.23 13.04 -37.10
C ALA A 647 30.04 14.44 -37.72
N ASP A 648 29.99 15.48 -36.86
CA ASP A 648 29.90 16.89 -37.32
C ASP A 648 31.16 17.32 -38.07
N ALA A 649 32.33 16.90 -37.61
CA ALA A 649 33.60 17.19 -38.30
C ALA A 649 33.72 16.50 -39.69
N ALA A 650 33.11 15.33 -39.84
CA ALA A 650 33.11 14.63 -41.12
C ALA A 650 32.09 15.20 -42.13
N GLN A 651 31.02 15.84 -41.67
CA GLN A 651 30.03 16.52 -42.53
C GLN A 651 30.43 17.93 -42.95
N SER A 652 31.24 18.60 -42.14
CA SER A 652 31.76 19.96 -42.47
C SER A 652 32.98 19.95 -43.36
N GLY A 653 33.55 18.80 -43.67
CA GLY A 653 34.72 18.61 -44.52
C GLY A 653 34.42 18.01 -45.91
N SER A 654 33.16 17.92 -46.35
CA SER A 654 32.77 17.41 -47.67
C SER A 654 32.09 18.47 -48.53
#